data_baa1b3899647430218dde3d0b1be631b
#
_entry.id   baa1b3899647430218dde3d0b1be631b
#
_cell.length_a   1.000
_cell.length_b   1.000
_cell.length_c   1.000
_cell.angle_alpha   90.00
_cell.angle_beta   90.00
_cell.angle_gamma   90.00
#
_symmetry.space_group_name_H-M   'P 1'
#
loop_
_entity.id
_entity.type
_entity.pdbx_description
1 polymer ?
#
loop_
_entity_poly.entity_id
_entity_poly.type
_entity_poly.pdbx_seq_one_letter_code
_entity_poly.pdbx_strand_id
1 'polypeptide(L)'
;MKIKPFISLVGLIALTGLFSPTNSMAQKQFTLEDLNFGGKNFYSMRPEARYLTWWGSKPVRQELNSCSLIDPANGKETTLFTLDEINEWAGLTASEDKIRHLYNVEFPYADRPIALVQNGHENIFVNFKTHKTEKKQERKQNTQVRDWNQSSAATAYVLDHQLYVTDPNGTDHQLTKDGSRDIVYGQSVHRDEFGINGGLFWSPKGNRLAFYRMDQSMVNDYPLVDIPELDWKPAKGESRAAKADPIKYPMAGETSHKVTVGVYDLSTGKTIYLQAGDPTDRYFTNIAWSPDEKTIYMFEVNRDQNDCRLVSYDATTGAKLKELYHETDEKFVEPLHPIQFLPWNKDQFILQTQKDGYNHIYLFDKEGRQIKQLTSGKWVVLDVLGFNKKLKSIVYASSECNPIQRNTWMVDVNSGKRTLLDNGKGYHYARLNAAGDALIDSYSEPTVPHAYEFITLNTKPQRHHYFTAPDPWKGYKVPEYSNGTIKAADGTTDLYWRMVKPVDFDPTKKYPTVIYVYGGPHAHNVDATWHWGSRGWETYMAQKGYLLFILDNRGSDNRGKAFEQATFRHLGQQEMKDQMEGVKYLKSLPYVDQNRIGVHGWSFGGFMTISLITNYPDVFKVAVAGGPVIDWKWYEVMYGERYMDTPQTNPEGYAQTSLLPKAKDLKGKLQIIIGLNDPVVVPQHAYSFLKACIAAGTQPDFFVYPGEPHNMRGHQSVHLHDRITQYFEDYLKPLSAPAEKKAE
;
A
#
# COMPACT_ATOMS: atom_id res chain seq x y z
N MET A 1 -85.14 35.72 -41.77
CA MET A 1 -83.93 36.13 -42.55
C MET A 1 -82.96 35.01 -42.54
N LYS A 2 -82.58 34.51 -43.68
CA LYS A 2 -81.96 33.17 -43.94
C LYS A 2 -80.54 33.01 -43.44
N ILE A 3 -80.32 31.93 -42.65
CA ILE A 3 -79.03 31.46 -42.24
C ILE A 3 -78.72 30.21 -43.08
N LYS A 4 -77.57 30.21 -43.85
CA LYS A 4 -77.03 29.04 -44.55
C LYS A 4 -76.00 28.37 -43.65
N PRO A 5 -75.85 27.02 -43.61
CA PRO A 5 -74.80 26.33 -42.87
C PRO A 5 -73.58 26.15 -43.71
N PHE A 6 -72.44 26.37 -43.09
CA PHE A 6 -71.12 26.01 -43.60
C PHE A 6 -70.79 24.59 -43.18
N ILE A 7 -70.49 23.72 -44.14
CA ILE A 7 -69.92 22.36 -43.95
C ILE A 7 -68.44 22.48 -43.77
N SER A 8 -67.93 22.10 -42.63
CA SER A 8 -66.48 22.00 -42.41
C SER A 8 -65.99 20.58 -42.69
N LEU A 9 -65.10 20.46 -43.66
CA LEU A 9 -64.39 19.23 -44.01
C LEU A 9 -63.24 19.02 -43.05
N VAL A 10 -63.36 18.00 -42.17
CA VAL A 10 -62.25 17.61 -41.30
C VAL A 10 -61.31 16.69 -42.06
N GLY A 11 -60.15 17.22 -42.42
CA GLY A 11 -59.05 16.44 -43.03
C GLY A 11 -58.34 15.65 -41.93
N LEU A 12 -58.34 14.34 -42.04
CA LEU A 12 -57.61 13.39 -41.20
C LEU A 12 -56.13 13.44 -41.64
N ILE A 13 -55.27 14.14 -40.89
CA ILE A 13 -53.83 14.07 -41.07
C ILE A 13 -53.32 12.85 -40.27
N ALA A 14 -53.01 11.76 -40.99
CA ALA A 14 -52.29 10.63 -40.39
C ALA A 14 -50.83 11.05 -40.12
N LEU A 15 -50.47 11.30 -38.86
CA LEU A 15 -49.07 11.41 -38.40
C LEU A 15 -48.49 10.01 -38.40
N THR A 16 -47.77 9.65 -39.48
CA THR A 16 -46.79 8.54 -39.44
C THR A 16 -45.61 9.00 -38.63
N GLY A 17 -45.61 8.69 -37.37
CA GLY A 17 -44.42 8.82 -36.52
C GLY A 17 -43.33 7.89 -37.02
N LEU A 18 -42.34 8.46 -37.64
CA LEU A 18 -41.06 7.79 -37.90
C LEU A 18 -40.41 7.51 -36.51
N PHE A 19 -40.69 6.33 -35.95
CA PHE A 19 -39.82 5.75 -34.94
C PHE A 19 -38.50 5.41 -35.64
N SER A 20 -37.52 6.33 -35.58
CA SER A 20 -36.13 5.96 -35.81
C SER A 20 -35.78 4.96 -34.72
N PRO A 21 -35.36 3.71 -35.03
CA PRO A 21 -34.82 2.85 -34.00
C PRO A 21 -33.56 3.55 -33.49
N THR A 22 -33.61 4.05 -32.24
CA THR A 22 -32.41 4.34 -31.53
C THR A 22 -31.67 3.00 -31.46
N ASN A 23 -30.66 2.82 -32.30
CA ASN A 23 -29.68 1.75 -32.13
C ASN A 23 -29.09 1.92 -30.72
N SER A 24 -29.68 1.26 -29.77
CA SER A 24 -29.07 1.01 -28.48
C SER A 24 -27.86 0.13 -28.82
N MET A 25 -26.70 0.76 -29.00
CA MET A 25 -25.45 0.00 -29.10
C MET A 25 -25.37 -0.85 -27.83
N ALA A 26 -25.31 -2.17 -28.01
CA ALA A 26 -25.16 -3.09 -26.89
C ALA A 26 -23.94 -2.65 -26.08
N GLN A 27 -24.13 -2.35 -24.81
CA GLN A 27 -23.04 -1.96 -23.92
C GLN A 27 -22.01 -3.09 -23.88
N LYS A 28 -20.74 -2.75 -23.93
CA LYS A 28 -19.62 -3.70 -23.84
C LYS A 28 -19.58 -4.35 -22.45
N GLN A 29 -19.09 -5.58 -22.42
CA GLN A 29 -18.73 -6.24 -21.19
C GLN A 29 -17.22 -6.22 -21.00
N PHE A 30 -16.76 -6.18 -19.76
CA PHE A 30 -15.35 -6.24 -19.42
C PHE A 30 -14.81 -7.66 -19.54
N THR A 31 -13.54 -7.75 -19.87
CA THR A 31 -12.74 -8.98 -19.75
C THR A 31 -11.78 -8.87 -18.56
N LEU A 32 -11.15 -9.97 -18.16
CA LEU A 32 -10.06 -9.92 -17.17
C LEU A 32 -8.84 -9.16 -17.70
N GLU A 33 -8.61 -9.18 -19.03
CA GLU A 33 -7.57 -8.37 -19.67
C GLU A 33 -7.81 -6.85 -19.57
N ASP A 34 -9.06 -6.44 -19.34
CA ASP A 34 -9.44 -5.05 -19.12
C ASP A 34 -9.29 -4.64 -17.65
N LEU A 35 -9.68 -5.50 -16.72
CA LEU A 35 -9.90 -5.13 -15.32
C LEU A 35 -8.80 -5.62 -14.36
N ASN A 36 -8.01 -6.62 -14.77
CA ASN A 36 -6.99 -7.20 -13.93
C ASN A 36 -5.64 -6.54 -14.14
N PHE A 37 -4.93 -6.28 -13.04
CA PHE A 37 -3.54 -5.84 -13.06
C PHE A 37 -2.65 -6.86 -13.82
N GLY A 38 -2.02 -6.45 -14.87
CA GLY A 38 -1.24 -7.31 -15.76
C GLY A 38 -2.00 -7.73 -17.03
N GLY A 39 -3.27 -7.37 -17.15
CA GLY A 39 -4.04 -7.51 -18.38
C GLY A 39 -3.60 -6.51 -19.46
N LYS A 40 -3.72 -6.90 -20.70
CA LYS A 40 -3.23 -6.12 -21.88
C LYS A 40 -3.86 -4.72 -21.98
N ASN A 41 -5.13 -4.59 -21.57
CA ASN A 41 -5.89 -3.36 -21.69
C ASN A 41 -6.00 -2.61 -20.35
N PHE A 42 -5.46 -3.16 -19.25
CA PHE A 42 -5.65 -2.65 -17.90
C PHE A 42 -5.37 -1.15 -17.76
N TYR A 43 -4.24 -0.69 -18.31
CA TYR A 43 -3.86 0.73 -18.19
C TYR A 43 -4.80 1.67 -18.96
N SER A 44 -5.39 1.22 -20.07
CA SER A 44 -6.37 2.02 -20.84
C SER A 44 -7.75 2.06 -20.15
N MET A 45 -8.00 1.15 -19.22
CA MET A 45 -9.22 1.07 -18.41
C MET A 45 -9.13 1.79 -17.07
N ARG A 46 -7.96 2.37 -16.75
CA ARG A 46 -7.80 3.21 -15.55
C ARG A 46 -8.16 4.67 -15.86
N PRO A 47 -8.66 5.41 -14.86
CA PRO A 47 -8.81 6.85 -14.99
C PRO A 47 -7.51 7.51 -15.41
N GLU A 48 -7.59 8.49 -16.31
CA GLU A 48 -6.41 9.23 -16.77
C GLU A 48 -5.66 9.85 -15.61
N ALA A 49 -4.35 9.58 -15.53
CA ALA A 49 -3.47 10.16 -14.53
C ALA A 49 -2.68 11.33 -15.13
N ARG A 50 -2.52 12.39 -14.35
CA ARG A 50 -1.62 13.50 -14.65
C ARG A 50 -0.37 13.36 -13.80
N TYR A 51 0.78 13.22 -14.43
CA TYR A 51 2.06 13.20 -13.73
C TYR A 51 2.48 14.64 -13.43
N LEU A 52 2.34 15.03 -12.17
CA LEU A 52 2.63 16.39 -11.72
C LEU A 52 3.79 16.37 -10.72
N THR A 53 4.63 17.38 -10.77
CA THR A 53 5.74 17.58 -9.83
C THR A 53 5.92 19.05 -9.52
N TRP A 54 6.88 19.39 -8.66
CA TRP A 54 7.21 20.75 -8.31
C TRP A 54 8.58 21.15 -8.85
N TRP A 55 8.66 22.35 -9.46
CA TRP A 55 9.89 23.11 -9.61
C TRP A 55 9.82 24.32 -8.66
N GLY A 56 10.42 24.18 -7.47
CA GLY A 56 10.24 25.14 -6.39
C GLY A 56 8.77 25.28 -5.96
N SER A 57 8.17 26.45 -6.20
CA SER A 57 6.73 26.69 -5.95
C SER A 57 5.85 26.53 -7.21
N LYS A 58 6.43 26.14 -8.33
CA LYS A 58 5.74 26.08 -9.62
C LYS A 58 5.36 24.63 -9.94
N PRO A 59 4.07 24.34 -10.18
CA PRO A 59 3.67 23.01 -10.60
C PRO A 59 4.08 22.75 -12.05
N VAL A 60 4.58 21.53 -12.31
CA VAL A 60 5.02 21.08 -13.63
C VAL A 60 4.28 19.80 -13.98
N ARG A 61 3.70 19.76 -15.18
CA ARG A 61 3.18 18.54 -15.78
C ARG A 61 4.29 17.81 -16.54
N GLN A 62 4.40 16.52 -16.29
CA GLN A 62 5.32 15.61 -16.93
C GLN A 62 4.56 14.69 -17.88
N GLU A 63 5.01 14.60 -19.11
CA GLU A 63 4.44 13.75 -20.15
C GLU A 63 5.53 12.90 -20.81
N LEU A 64 5.13 12.04 -21.74
CA LEU A 64 6.08 11.24 -22.51
C LEU A 64 7.14 12.12 -23.17
N ASN A 65 6.68 13.19 -23.86
CA ASN A 65 7.50 13.98 -24.76
C ASN A 65 7.74 15.43 -24.30
N SER A 66 7.17 15.86 -23.19
CA SER A 66 7.32 17.25 -22.73
C SER A 66 7.19 17.39 -21.20
N CYS A 67 7.79 18.46 -20.68
CA CYS A 67 7.49 19.02 -19.36
C CYS A 67 6.92 20.43 -19.55
N SER A 68 5.81 20.71 -18.89
CA SER A 68 5.10 21.99 -19.01
C SER A 68 4.85 22.62 -17.65
N LEU A 69 5.15 23.89 -17.52
CA LEU A 69 4.77 24.73 -16.38
C LEU A 69 3.27 24.94 -16.38
N ILE A 70 2.63 24.84 -15.23
CA ILE A 70 1.20 25.10 -15.06
C ILE A 70 1.00 26.41 -14.30
N ASP A 71 0.12 27.27 -14.78
CA ASP A 71 -0.42 28.38 -13.99
C ASP A 71 -1.54 27.84 -13.11
N PRO A 72 -1.35 27.79 -11.76
CA PRO A 72 -2.35 27.19 -10.88
C PRO A 72 -3.69 27.95 -10.88
N ALA A 73 -3.71 29.23 -11.23
CA ALA A 73 -4.92 30.06 -11.18
C ALA A 73 -5.91 29.76 -12.32
N ASN A 74 -5.43 29.31 -13.47
CA ASN A 74 -6.27 29.11 -14.66
C ASN A 74 -5.99 27.77 -15.41
N GLY A 75 -5.04 26.96 -14.93
CA GLY A 75 -4.66 25.70 -15.54
C GLY A 75 -3.91 25.80 -16.87
N LYS A 76 -3.47 27.02 -17.27
CA LYS A 76 -2.75 27.20 -18.53
C LYS A 76 -1.38 26.56 -18.45
N GLU A 77 -1.06 25.76 -19.45
CA GLU A 77 0.23 25.08 -19.58
C GLU A 77 1.16 25.83 -20.55
N THR A 78 2.44 25.87 -20.19
CA THR A 78 3.50 26.45 -21.03
C THR A 78 4.67 25.47 -21.04
N THR A 79 5.04 24.97 -22.21
CA THR A 79 6.14 24.01 -22.34
C THR A 79 7.45 24.61 -21.86
N LEU A 80 8.14 23.90 -20.96
CA LEU A 80 9.49 24.23 -20.47
C LEU A 80 10.54 23.66 -21.44
N PHE A 81 10.35 22.42 -21.85
CA PHE A 81 11.19 21.68 -22.80
C PHE A 81 10.51 20.40 -23.27
N THR A 82 11.00 19.90 -24.40
CA THR A 82 10.60 18.63 -25.00
C THR A 82 11.65 17.54 -24.79
N LEU A 83 11.27 16.29 -25.07
CA LEU A 83 12.15 15.14 -25.02
C LEU A 83 13.32 15.26 -26.00
N ASP A 84 13.05 15.76 -27.22
CA ASP A 84 14.08 15.94 -28.25
C ASP A 84 15.08 17.01 -27.81
N GLU A 85 14.64 18.14 -27.27
CA GLU A 85 15.51 19.20 -26.75
C GLU A 85 16.38 18.69 -25.58
N ILE A 86 15.83 17.91 -24.65
CA ILE A 86 16.62 17.32 -23.54
C ILE A 86 17.70 16.40 -24.09
N ASN A 87 17.37 15.53 -25.05
CA ASN A 87 18.36 14.63 -25.66
C ASN A 87 19.47 15.41 -26.41
N GLU A 88 19.08 16.48 -27.14
CA GLU A 88 20.02 17.36 -27.81
C GLU A 88 20.95 18.08 -26.82
N TRP A 89 20.40 18.74 -25.79
CA TRP A 89 21.18 19.49 -24.79
C TRP A 89 22.06 18.58 -23.91
N ALA A 90 21.63 17.33 -23.72
CA ALA A 90 22.41 16.31 -23.03
C ALA A 90 23.49 15.65 -23.91
N GLY A 91 23.49 15.93 -25.23
CA GLY A 91 24.42 15.34 -26.19
C GLY A 91 24.23 13.84 -26.39
N LEU A 92 23.01 13.33 -26.27
CA LEU A 92 22.66 11.91 -26.36
C LEU A 92 22.28 11.58 -27.82
N THR A 93 23.22 11.07 -28.59
CA THR A 93 23.03 10.75 -30.02
C THR A 93 22.74 9.26 -30.26
N ALA A 94 23.37 8.37 -29.51
CA ALA A 94 23.15 6.94 -29.60
C ALA A 94 21.76 6.56 -29.08
N SER A 95 21.08 5.67 -29.77
CA SER A 95 19.69 5.27 -29.46
C SER A 95 19.55 4.66 -28.06
N GLU A 96 20.54 3.89 -27.64
CA GLU A 96 20.63 3.22 -26.33
C GLU A 96 20.80 4.18 -25.15
N ASP A 97 21.43 5.34 -25.40
CA ASP A 97 21.71 6.34 -24.35
C ASP A 97 20.61 7.38 -24.22
N LYS A 98 19.70 7.47 -25.19
CA LYS A 98 18.63 8.47 -25.16
C LYS A 98 17.68 8.29 -24.01
N ILE A 99 17.29 9.43 -23.41
CA ILE A 99 16.10 9.51 -22.53
C ILE A 99 14.90 9.15 -23.40
N ARG A 100 14.02 8.29 -22.90
CA ARG A 100 12.86 7.76 -23.64
C ARG A 100 11.53 8.39 -23.27
N HIS A 101 11.46 9.03 -22.09
CA HIS A 101 10.28 9.71 -21.59
C HIS A 101 10.64 10.72 -20.51
N LEU A 102 9.75 11.68 -20.24
CA LEU A 102 9.96 12.73 -19.25
C LEU A 102 9.10 12.57 -17.99
N TYR A 103 8.46 11.42 -17.78
CA TYR A 103 7.61 11.17 -16.59
C TYR A 103 8.36 11.25 -15.24
N ASN A 104 9.67 11.01 -15.22
CA ASN A 104 10.49 10.92 -14.03
C ASN A 104 11.53 12.04 -13.92
N VAL A 105 11.28 13.16 -14.57
CA VAL A 105 12.17 14.33 -14.46
C VAL A 105 12.07 14.91 -13.05
N GLU A 106 13.20 15.14 -12.42
CA GLU A 106 13.28 15.82 -11.14
C GLU A 106 13.77 17.25 -11.32
N PHE A 107 13.29 18.15 -10.45
CA PHE A 107 13.74 19.54 -10.38
C PHE A 107 14.42 19.77 -9.02
N PRO A 108 15.71 19.36 -8.88
CA PRO A 108 16.37 19.30 -7.57
C PRO A 108 16.59 20.66 -6.92
N TYR A 109 16.52 21.76 -7.69
CA TYR A 109 16.78 23.10 -7.18
C TYR A 109 15.57 24.00 -7.39
N ALA A 110 15.05 24.60 -6.32
CA ALA A 110 13.85 25.42 -6.35
C ALA A 110 14.02 26.71 -7.17
N ASP A 111 15.23 27.28 -7.19
CA ASP A 111 15.61 28.57 -7.77
C ASP A 111 16.46 28.49 -9.04
N ARG A 112 16.92 27.27 -9.39
CA ARG A 112 17.74 27.01 -10.58
C ARG A 112 16.95 26.24 -11.63
N PRO A 113 17.08 26.58 -12.92
CA PRO A 113 16.36 25.91 -14.01
C PRO A 113 17.05 24.61 -14.44
N ILE A 114 17.25 23.71 -13.49
CA ILE A 114 17.92 22.40 -13.71
C ILE A 114 16.86 21.31 -13.70
N ALA A 115 16.83 20.55 -14.79
CA ALA A 115 16.15 19.27 -14.89
C ALA A 115 17.16 18.15 -14.68
N LEU A 116 16.90 17.27 -13.74
CA LEU A 116 17.64 16.02 -13.57
C LEU A 116 16.89 14.93 -14.36
N VAL A 117 17.54 14.43 -15.38
CA VAL A 117 17.06 13.31 -16.18
C VAL A 117 18.01 12.11 -16.04
N GLN A 118 17.49 10.92 -16.26
CA GLN A 118 18.22 9.69 -16.05
C GLN A 118 18.10 8.79 -17.29
N ASN A 119 19.24 8.29 -17.74
CA ASN A 119 19.29 7.13 -18.62
C ASN A 119 19.77 5.90 -17.84
N GLY A 120 20.02 4.77 -18.51
CA GLY A 120 20.52 3.55 -17.83
C GLY A 120 21.83 3.75 -17.08
N HIS A 121 22.66 4.70 -17.48
CA HIS A 121 24.07 4.82 -17.09
C HIS A 121 24.41 6.10 -16.33
N GLU A 122 23.64 7.16 -16.47
CA GLU A 122 23.95 8.49 -15.94
C GLU A 122 22.76 9.21 -15.34
N ASN A 123 23.01 10.02 -14.30
CA ASN A 123 22.20 11.16 -13.89
C ASN A 123 22.72 12.40 -14.62
N ILE A 124 21.87 13.08 -15.35
CA ILE A 124 22.24 14.19 -16.23
C ILE A 124 21.50 15.45 -15.76
N PHE A 125 22.26 16.47 -15.37
CA PHE A 125 21.73 17.76 -14.92
C PHE A 125 21.74 18.73 -16.09
N VAL A 126 20.57 19.04 -16.63
CA VAL A 126 20.40 19.89 -17.82
C VAL A 126 19.80 21.21 -17.41
N ASN A 127 20.47 22.30 -17.71
CA ASN A 127 19.95 23.65 -17.55
C ASN A 127 19.07 23.99 -18.77
N PHE A 128 17.76 23.95 -18.57
CA PHE A 128 16.78 24.15 -19.64
C PHE A 128 16.53 25.63 -20.02
N LYS A 129 17.25 26.58 -19.43
CA LYS A 129 17.30 27.97 -19.88
C LYS A 129 18.55 28.29 -20.69
N THR A 130 19.68 27.70 -20.35
CA THR A 130 20.93 27.90 -21.09
C THR A 130 21.14 26.82 -22.16
N HIS A 131 20.27 25.78 -22.19
CA HIS A 131 20.32 24.67 -23.10
C HIS A 131 21.64 23.88 -23.04
N LYS A 132 22.15 23.65 -21.82
CA LYS A 132 23.43 22.98 -21.59
C LYS A 132 23.37 21.98 -20.46
N THR A 133 24.11 20.90 -20.61
CA THR A 133 24.43 20.00 -19.50
C THR A 133 25.40 20.67 -18.55
N GLU A 134 25.02 20.78 -17.26
CA GLU A 134 25.90 21.30 -16.22
C GLU A 134 26.76 20.18 -15.59
N LYS A 135 26.20 18.99 -15.44
CA LYS A 135 26.88 17.85 -14.81
C LYS A 135 26.31 16.52 -15.35
N LYS A 136 27.19 15.55 -15.51
CA LYS A 136 26.84 14.12 -15.65
C LYS A 136 27.45 13.37 -14.47
N GLN A 137 26.71 12.42 -13.93
CA GLN A 137 27.16 11.57 -12.82
C GLN A 137 26.84 10.12 -13.17
N GLU A 138 27.87 9.27 -13.13
CA GLU A 138 27.70 7.85 -13.38
C GLU A 138 26.71 7.22 -12.41
N ARG A 139 25.87 6.34 -12.93
CA ARG A 139 24.97 5.47 -12.14
C ARG A 139 25.57 4.08 -12.09
N LYS A 140 26.00 3.67 -10.92
CA LYS A 140 26.52 2.31 -10.71
C LYS A 140 25.44 1.30 -11.05
N GLN A 141 25.80 0.32 -11.87
CA GLN A 141 24.92 -0.76 -12.30
C GLN A 141 24.88 -1.88 -11.25
N ASN A 142 23.83 -2.69 -11.29
CA ASN A 142 23.66 -3.87 -10.43
C ASN A 142 23.71 -3.56 -8.92
N THR A 143 23.40 -2.32 -8.53
CA THR A 143 23.31 -1.94 -7.13
C THR A 143 22.06 -2.56 -6.49
N GLN A 144 22.20 -3.13 -5.29
CA GLN A 144 21.10 -3.67 -4.49
C GLN A 144 20.22 -2.54 -3.93
N VAL A 145 20.87 -1.45 -3.50
CA VAL A 145 20.22 -0.21 -3.02
C VAL A 145 21.04 0.97 -3.49
N ARG A 146 20.38 2.11 -3.70
CA ARG A 146 21.04 3.38 -4.02
C ARG A 146 20.21 4.53 -3.53
N ASP A 147 20.85 5.52 -2.91
CA ASP A 147 20.24 6.74 -2.43
C ASP A 147 21.14 7.96 -2.73
N TRP A 148 20.55 8.97 -3.36
CA TRP A 148 21.22 10.21 -3.73
C TRP A 148 20.81 11.35 -2.80
N ASN A 149 21.80 12.06 -2.25
CA ASN A 149 21.56 13.24 -1.44
C ASN A 149 21.61 14.51 -2.28
N GLN A 150 20.48 15.21 -2.37
CA GLN A 150 20.36 16.45 -3.13
C GLN A 150 21.26 17.57 -2.61
N SER A 151 21.45 17.68 -1.28
CA SER A 151 22.20 18.80 -0.67
C SER A 151 23.70 18.73 -0.95
N SER A 152 24.27 17.53 -0.86
CA SER A 152 25.70 17.29 -1.10
C SER A 152 26.01 16.76 -2.51
N ALA A 153 25.00 16.27 -3.24
CA ALA A 153 25.17 15.53 -4.48
C ALA A 153 26.02 14.23 -4.33
N ALA A 154 26.18 13.73 -3.11
CA ALA A 154 26.78 12.42 -2.85
C ALA A 154 25.77 11.30 -3.08
N THR A 155 26.22 10.09 -3.39
CA THR A 155 25.38 8.91 -3.58
C THR A 155 25.88 7.77 -2.71
N ALA A 156 25.00 7.21 -1.88
CA ALA A 156 25.26 5.95 -1.18
C ALA A 156 24.67 4.79 -1.99
N TYR A 157 25.34 3.65 -2.04
CA TYR A 157 24.86 2.47 -2.74
C TYR A 157 25.46 1.19 -2.18
N VAL A 158 24.75 0.07 -2.38
CA VAL A 158 25.23 -1.27 -2.06
C VAL A 158 25.50 -2.04 -3.35
N LEU A 159 26.70 -2.53 -3.50
CA LEU A 159 27.14 -3.35 -4.63
C LEU A 159 27.93 -4.55 -4.11
N ASP A 160 27.59 -5.75 -4.59
CA ASP A 160 28.18 -7.01 -4.14
C ASP A 160 28.21 -7.13 -2.60
N HIS A 161 27.09 -6.79 -1.97
CA HIS A 161 26.88 -6.75 -0.52
C HIS A 161 27.69 -5.68 0.25
N GLN A 162 28.54 -4.90 -0.41
CA GLN A 162 29.35 -3.87 0.24
C GLN A 162 28.71 -2.49 0.10
N LEU A 163 28.79 -1.69 1.16
CA LEU A 163 28.32 -0.31 1.16
C LEU A 163 29.41 0.63 0.66
N TYR A 164 29.03 1.51 -0.24
CA TYR A 164 29.87 2.54 -0.85
C TYR A 164 29.21 3.92 -0.75
N VAL A 165 30.03 4.95 -0.81
CA VAL A 165 29.61 6.33 -1.05
C VAL A 165 30.44 6.91 -2.19
N THR A 166 29.77 7.41 -3.24
CA THR A 166 30.39 8.32 -4.20
C THR A 166 30.28 9.72 -3.67
N ASP A 167 31.39 10.41 -3.46
CA ASP A 167 31.42 11.78 -2.96
C ASP A 167 30.99 12.81 -4.04
N PRO A 168 30.79 14.10 -3.69
CA PRO A 168 30.41 15.13 -4.67
C PRO A 168 31.39 15.31 -5.84
N ASN A 169 32.65 14.88 -5.70
CA ASN A 169 33.68 14.94 -6.72
C ASN A 169 33.71 13.71 -7.65
N GLY A 170 32.88 12.72 -7.35
CA GLY A 170 32.79 11.48 -8.12
C GLY A 170 33.74 10.37 -7.65
N THR A 171 34.37 10.52 -6.47
CA THR A 171 35.28 9.49 -5.90
C THR A 171 34.46 8.48 -5.10
N ASP A 172 34.69 7.19 -5.38
CA ASP A 172 34.06 6.09 -4.64
C ASP A 172 34.85 5.76 -3.36
N HIS A 173 34.13 5.68 -2.25
CA HIS A 173 34.65 5.25 -0.96
C HIS A 173 33.94 3.96 -0.54
N GLN A 174 34.70 2.87 -0.43
CA GLN A 174 34.19 1.61 0.11
C GLN A 174 34.14 1.67 1.64
N LEU A 175 32.94 1.55 2.23
CA LEU A 175 32.73 1.66 3.67
C LEU A 175 32.87 0.32 4.40
N THR A 176 32.53 -0.77 3.72
CA THR A 176 32.46 -2.13 4.33
C THR A 176 33.23 -3.15 3.49
N LYS A 177 33.64 -4.26 4.12
CA LYS A 177 34.41 -5.34 3.47
C LYS A 177 33.93 -6.74 3.86
N ASP A 178 33.01 -6.84 4.82
CA ASP A 178 32.47 -8.08 5.40
C ASP A 178 31.02 -8.32 5.01
N GLY A 179 30.48 -7.48 4.13
CA GLY A 179 29.13 -7.65 3.59
C GLY A 179 28.98 -8.99 2.88
N SER A 180 27.86 -9.63 3.09
CA SER A 180 27.51 -10.94 2.54
C SER A 180 26.01 -11.16 2.58
N ARG A 181 25.56 -12.35 2.18
CA ARG A 181 24.16 -12.76 2.41
C ARG A 181 23.76 -12.69 3.89
N ASP A 182 24.69 -12.98 4.79
CA ASP A 182 24.43 -13.02 6.24
C ASP A 182 24.70 -11.68 6.94
N ILE A 183 25.56 -10.84 6.39
CA ILE A 183 25.85 -9.50 6.90
C ILE A 183 25.38 -8.47 5.88
N VAL A 184 24.26 -7.85 6.15
CA VAL A 184 23.56 -6.97 5.21
C VAL A 184 23.75 -5.51 5.62
N TYR A 185 24.11 -4.66 4.65
CA TYR A 185 24.34 -3.23 4.83
C TYR A 185 23.36 -2.39 4.01
N GLY A 186 22.92 -1.26 4.57
CA GLY A 186 22.21 -0.22 3.85
C GLY A 186 20.86 -0.60 3.26
N GLN A 187 20.36 -1.79 3.56
CA GLN A 187 19.07 -2.29 3.13
C GLN A 187 18.05 -2.18 4.27
N SER A 188 16.77 -2.36 3.95
CA SER A 188 15.71 -2.44 4.95
C SER A 188 15.97 -3.60 5.93
N VAL A 189 15.55 -3.44 7.16
CA VAL A 189 15.69 -4.41 8.25
C VAL A 189 14.34 -4.72 8.86
N HIS A 190 14.31 -5.66 9.81
CA HIS A 190 13.09 -6.03 10.54
C HIS A 190 11.92 -6.37 9.60
N ARG A 191 12.23 -6.94 8.41
CA ARG A 191 11.27 -7.35 7.38
C ARG A 191 10.27 -6.26 6.99
N ASP A 192 10.77 -5.01 6.89
CA ASP A 192 10.00 -3.81 6.51
C ASP A 192 8.91 -3.40 7.53
N GLU A 193 8.95 -3.96 8.74
CA GLU A 193 8.04 -3.57 9.82
C GLU A 193 8.37 -2.19 10.41
N PHE A 194 7.51 -1.63 11.23
CA PHE A 194 7.65 -0.32 11.89
C PHE A 194 7.77 0.87 10.90
N GLY A 195 7.22 0.75 9.70
CA GLY A 195 7.33 1.78 8.66
C GLY A 195 8.72 1.89 8.03
N ILE A 196 9.61 0.91 8.27
CA ILE A 196 10.93 0.87 7.65
C ILE A 196 10.78 0.47 6.17
N ASN A 197 11.38 1.26 5.28
CA ASN A 197 11.37 1.01 3.83
C ASN A 197 12.74 1.19 3.17
N GLY A 198 13.80 1.30 3.97
CA GLY A 198 15.17 1.44 3.49
C GLY A 198 16.17 1.41 4.65
N GLY A 199 17.45 1.45 4.30
CA GLY A 199 18.53 1.35 5.29
C GLY A 199 19.62 2.40 5.16
N LEU A 200 19.39 3.47 4.40
CA LEU A 200 20.31 4.59 4.20
C LEU A 200 19.63 5.90 4.64
N PHE A 201 20.28 6.68 5.48
CA PHE A 201 19.70 7.89 6.09
C PHE A 201 20.70 9.04 6.07
N TRP A 202 20.63 9.86 5.02
CA TRP A 202 21.47 11.05 4.90
C TRP A 202 21.14 12.10 5.94
N SER A 203 22.16 12.74 6.47
CA SER A 203 21.99 13.94 7.28
C SER A 203 21.48 15.10 6.43
N PRO A 204 20.82 16.14 7.00
CA PRO A 204 20.13 17.20 6.25
C PRO A 204 21.00 17.96 5.23
N LYS A 205 22.29 18.09 5.48
CA LYS A 205 23.26 18.74 4.57
C LYS A 205 24.05 17.71 3.73
N GLY A 206 23.84 16.40 3.99
CA GLY A 206 24.54 15.32 3.32
C GLY A 206 26.01 15.14 3.70
N ASN A 207 26.44 15.68 4.85
CA ASN A 207 27.81 15.53 5.35
C ASN A 207 28.05 14.16 6.01
N ARG A 208 26.97 13.49 6.42
CA ARG A 208 27.01 12.19 7.08
C ARG A 208 25.92 11.26 6.56
N LEU A 209 26.20 9.98 6.64
CA LEU A 209 25.26 8.90 6.28
C LEU A 209 25.10 7.97 7.48
N ALA A 210 23.89 7.86 8.03
CA ALA A 210 23.54 6.75 8.90
C ALA A 210 23.04 5.58 8.07
N PHE A 211 23.33 4.35 8.49
CA PHE A 211 22.92 3.15 7.77
C PHE A 211 22.69 1.97 8.72
N TYR A 212 21.79 1.07 8.31
CA TYR A 212 21.65 -0.21 9.00
C TYR A 212 22.75 -1.20 8.63
N ARG A 213 23.19 -1.95 9.63
CA ARG A 213 23.93 -3.22 9.51
C ARG A 213 23.11 -4.30 10.18
N MET A 214 22.72 -5.31 9.45
CA MET A 214 21.97 -6.46 9.95
C MET A 214 22.83 -7.71 9.88
N ASP A 215 23.04 -8.35 11.02
CA ASP A 215 23.63 -9.69 11.12
C ASP A 215 22.48 -10.69 11.24
N GLN A 216 22.33 -11.53 10.23
CA GLN A 216 21.34 -12.61 10.18
C GLN A 216 22.00 -14.01 10.06
N SER A 217 23.27 -14.10 10.41
CA SER A 217 24.03 -15.38 10.35
C SER A 217 23.42 -16.47 11.22
N MET A 218 22.80 -16.09 12.35
CA MET A 218 22.15 -16.99 13.29
C MET A 218 20.70 -17.37 12.89
N VAL A 219 20.12 -16.70 11.88
CA VAL A 219 18.74 -16.96 11.44
C VAL A 219 18.71 -18.19 10.56
N ASN A 220 17.70 -19.04 10.78
CA ASN A 220 17.52 -20.26 9.98
C ASN A 220 17.22 -19.94 8.51
N ASP A 221 17.70 -20.81 7.64
CA ASP A 221 17.37 -20.78 6.23
C ASP A 221 16.05 -21.52 5.96
N TYR A 222 15.18 -20.87 5.19
CA TYR A 222 14.03 -21.55 4.59
C TYR A 222 14.35 -21.91 3.13
N PRO A 223 14.18 -23.18 2.72
CA PRO A 223 14.56 -23.65 1.39
C PRO A 223 13.49 -23.32 0.34
N LEU A 224 13.64 -22.20 -0.37
CA LEU A 224 12.92 -21.98 -1.62
C LEU A 224 13.62 -22.71 -2.76
N VAL A 225 12.88 -22.96 -3.83
CA VAL A 225 13.37 -23.69 -5.01
C VAL A 225 13.10 -22.85 -6.25
N ASP A 226 14.15 -22.52 -6.96
CA ASP A 226 14.07 -21.82 -8.24
C ASP A 226 13.95 -22.82 -9.39
N ILE A 227 12.85 -22.72 -10.13
CA ILE A 227 12.57 -23.56 -11.31
C ILE A 227 13.01 -22.76 -12.54
N PRO A 228 13.87 -23.34 -13.40
CA PRO A 228 14.34 -22.65 -14.60
C PRO A 228 13.19 -22.23 -15.53
N GLU A 229 13.35 -21.07 -16.16
CA GLU A 229 12.42 -20.57 -17.17
C GLU A 229 12.25 -21.55 -18.34
N LEU A 230 11.08 -21.56 -18.99
CA LEU A 230 10.73 -22.50 -20.04
C LEU A 230 11.68 -22.47 -21.26
N ASP A 231 12.22 -21.30 -21.58
CA ASP A 231 13.14 -21.08 -22.69
C ASP A 231 14.62 -21.06 -22.28
N TRP A 232 14.88 -21.30 -20.96
CA TRP A 232 16.25 -21.32 -20.44
C TRP A 232 17.10 -22.41 -21.08
N LYS A 233 18.29 -22.03 -21.53
CA LYS A 233 19.27 -22.93 -22.13
C LYS A 233 20.54 -22.93 -21.29
N PRO A 234 20.84 -24.04 -20.60
CA PRO A 234 22.02 -24.13 -19.77
C PRO A 234 23.31 -23.92 -20.58
N ALA A 235 24.27 -23.22 -20.01
CA ALA A 235 25.62 -23.16 -20.54
C ALA A 235 26.29 -24.54 -20.49
N LYS A 236 27.36 -24.74 -21.27
CA LYS A 236 28.10 -26.02 -21.28
C LYS A 236 28.61 -26.34 -19.87
N GLY A 237 28.16 -27.46 -19.32
CA GLY A 237 28.52 -27.94 -17.98
C GLY A 237 27.65 -27.41 -16.83
N GLU A 238 26.68 -26.58 -17.12
CA GLU A 238 25.70 -26.11 -16.14
C GLU A 238 24.64 -27.21 -15.87
N SER A 239 24.20 -27.33 -14.60
CA SER A 239 23.15 -28.27 -14.20
C SER A 239 21.80 -27.85 -14.77
N ARG A 240 21.01 -28.82 -15.20
CA ARG A 240 19.60 -28.62 -15.61
C ARG A 240 18.61 -28.76 -14.46
N ALA A 241 19.09 -29.10 -13.28
CA ALA A 241 18.23 -29.26 -12.11
C ALA A 241 17.76 -27.89 -11.59
N ALA A 242 16.60 -27.87 -10.96
CA ALA A 242 16.16 -26.75 -10.15
C ALA A 242 17.21 -26.41 -9.09
N LYS A 243 17.32 -25.13 -8.74
CA LYS A 243 18.31 -24.63 -7.78
C LYS A 243 17.65 -24.35 -6.44
N ALA A 244 18.34 -24.66 -5.34
CA ALA A 244 17.93 -24.16 -4.03
C ALA A 244 18.24 -22.66 -3.97
N ASP A 245 17.25 -21.87 -3.56
CA ASP A 245 17.36 -20.42 -3.33
C ASP A 245 16.87 -20.09 -1.90
N PRO A 246 17.65 -20.50 -0.87
CA PRO A 246 17.23 -20.37 0.51
C PRO A 246 17.18 -18.90 0.94
N ILE A 247 16.17 -18.55 1.74
CA ILE A 247 16.02 -17.23 2.35
C ILE A 247 16.20 -17.31 3.86
N LYS A 248 16.72 -16.25 4.48
CA LYS A 248 16.71 -16.10 5.93
C LYS A 248 15.28 -15.80 6.39
N TYR A 249 14.72 -16.67 7.22
CA TYR A 249 13.36 -16.55 7.68
C TYR A 249 13.25 -16.85 9.19
N PRO A 250 13.26 -15.81 10.05
CA PRO A 250 13.10 -16.01 11.48
C PRO A 250 11.64 -16.28 11.82
N MET A 251 11.27 -17.49 12.23
CA MET A 251 9.92 -17.84 12.62
C MET A 251 9.62 -17.41 14.06
N ALA A 252 8.35 -17.17 14.37
CA ALA A 252 7.91 -16.76 15.70
C ALA A 252 8.46 -17.70 16.80
N GLY A 253 9.05 -17.14 17.85
CA GLY A 253 9.68 -17.85 18.94
C GLY A 253 11.09 -18.39 18.67
N GLU A 254 11.62 -18.20 17.44
CA GLU A 254 12.99 -18.60 17.08
C GLU A 254 13.99 -17.45 17.22
N THR A 255 15.26 -17.76 16.99
CA THR A 255 16.34 -16.75 16.98
C THR A 255 16.16 -15.77 15.83
N SER A 256 16.20 -14.48 16.16
CA SER A 256 16.07 -13.40 15.21
C SER A 256 17.41 -12.76 14.88
N HIS A 257 17.45 -11.92 13.84
CA HIS A 257 18.61 -11.16 13.44
C HIS A 257 18.95 -10.04 14.43
N LYS A 258 20.18 -9.52 14.33
CA LYS A 258 20.71 -8.42 15.14
C LYS A 258 21.01 -7.23 14.26
N VAL A 259 20.45 -6.06 14.60
CA VAL A 259 20.67 -4.82 13.86
C VAL A 259 21.49 -3.84 14.65
N THR A 260 22.41 -3.17 14.00
CA THR A 260 23.16 -2.02 14.53
C THR A 260 23.12 -0.88 13.54
N VAL A 261 23.38 0.35 14.02
CA VAL A 261 23.34 1.56 13.20
C VAL A 261 24.75 2.13 13.11
N GLY A 262 25.30 2.17 11.88
CA GLY A 262 26.58 2.82 11.56
C GLY A 262 26.36 4.26 11.12
N VAL A 263 27.37 5.11 11.31
CA VAL A 263 27.39 6.50 10.85
C VAL A 263 28.73 6.75 10.17
N TYR A 264 28.68 7.09 8.89
CA TYR A 264 29.83 7.48 8.10
C TYR A 264 29.91 9.02 7.97
N ASP A 265 31.07 9.59 8.23
CA ASP A 265 31.36 11.02 8.08
C ASP A 265 32.20 11.24 6.83
N LEU A 266 31.66 11.95 5.83
CA LEU A 266 32.28 12.17 4.54
C LEU A 266 33.58 13.00 4.65
N SER A 267 33.64 13.91 5.64
CA SER A 267 34.78 14.80 5.81
C SER A 267 36.03 14.11 6.38
N THR A 268 35.81 13.11 7.23
CA THR A 268 36.88 12.37 7.91
C THR A 268 37.14 11.00 7.32
N GLY A 269 36.21 10.46 6.52
CA GLY A 269 36.24 9.09 6.00
C GLY A 269 36.08 8.01 7.07
N LYS A 270 35.57 8.36 8.25
CA LYS A 270 35.45 7.44 9.38
C LYS A 270 34.02 6.96 9.56
N THR A 271 33.89 5.68 9.91
CA THR A 271 32.61 5.07 10.35
C THR A 271 32.68 4.81 11.85
N ILE A 272 31.61 5.17 12.56
CA ILE A 272 31.37 4.77 13.97
C ILE A 272 30.05 4.01 14.03
N TYR A 273 29.80 3.31 15.15
CA TYR A 273 28.52 2.66 15.43
C TYR A 273 27.87 3.26 16.66
N LEU A 274 26.54 3.40 16.65
CA LEU A 274 25.79 3.87 17.82
C LEU A 274 25.89 2.85 18.95
N GLN A 275 26.17 3.34 20.16
CA GLN A 275 26.37 2.53 21.37
C GLN A 275 25.01 2.23 22.03
N ALA A 276 24.13 1.54 21.31
CA ALA A 276 22.78 1.20 21.77
C ALA A 276 22.73 -0.03 22.69
N GLY A 277 23.89 -0.68 22.95
CA GLY A 277 23.97 -1.91 23.72
C GLY A 277 23.77 -3.17 22.89
N ASP A 278 23.44 -4.29 23.55
CA ASP A 278 23.21 -5.57 22.88
C ASP A 278 21.97 -5.48 21.96
N PRO A 279 22.10 -5.75 20.65
CA PRO A 279 20.99 -5.73 19.70
C PRO A 279 20.12 -7.00 19.74
N THR A 280 20.43 -7.98 20.59
CA THR A 280 19.67 -9.22 20.71
C THR A 280 18.26 -8.93 21.21
N ASP A 281 17.25 -9.46 20.49
CA ASP A 281 15.83 -9.33 20.86
C ASP A 281 15.36 -7.87 21.02
N ARG A 282 15.86 -7.00 20.12
CA ARG A 282 15.52 -5.58 20.06
C ARG A 282 15.39 -5.12 18.62
N TYR A 283 14.57 -4.10 18.42
CA TYR A 283 14.36 -3.44 17.13
C TYR A 283 14.78 -1.99 17.21
N PHE A 284 15.56 -1.53 16.22
CA PHE A 284 16.03 -0.16 16.06
C PHE A 284 15.39 0.46 14.84
N THR A 285 14.49 1.41 15.06
CA THR A 285 13.58 1.88 14.01
C THR A 285 13.55 3.40 13.90
N ASN A 286 13.04 3.90 12.77
CA ASN A 286 12.64 5.30 12.58
C ASN A 286 13.76 6.30 12.89
N ILE A 287 14.89 6.16 12.20
CA ILE A 287 16.07 7.01 12.37
C ILE A 287 15.77 8.43 11.90
N ALA A 288 16.12 9.44 12.70
CA ALA A 288 16.02 10.85 12.39
C ALA A 288 17.30 11.59 12.76
N TRP A 289 17.61 12.65 12.01
CA TRP A 289 18.74 13.55 12.26
C TRP A 289 18.31 14.85 12.92
N SER A 290 19.15 15.38 13.81
CA SER A 290 19.04 16.79 14.22
C SER A 290 19.34 17.73 13.05
N PRO A 291 18.75 18.94 12.99
CA PRO A 291 19.03 19.91 11.92
C PRO A 291 20.49 20.36 11.82
N ASP A 292 21.27 20.23 12.89
CA ASP A 292 22.70 20.56 12.94
C ASP A 292 23.61 19.36 12.65
N GLU A 293 23.04 18.16 12.36
CA GLU A 293 23.71 16.90 12.04
C GLU A 293 24.59 16.32 13.15
N LYS A 294 24.40 16.77 14.39
CA LYS A 294 25.21 16.31 15.54
C LYS A 294 24.59 15.17 16.32
N THR A 295 23.29 15.00 16.17
CA THR A 295 22.52 14.03 16.94
C THR A 295 21.67 13.15 16.04
N ILE A 296 21.64 11.86 16.33
CA ILE A 296 20.72 10.89 15.75
C ILE A 296 19.67 10.51 16.79
N TYR A 297 18.45 10.40 16.36
CA TYR A 297 17.30 9.93 17.13
C TYR A 297 16.82 8.61 16.56
N MET A 298 16.46 7.67 17.42
CA MET A 298 16.06 6.34 17.03
C MET A 298 15.05 5.79 18.05
N PHE A 299 14.02 5.10 17.59
CA PHE A 299 13.20 4.30 18.48
C PHE A 299 13.85 2.96 18.74
N GLU A 300 13.94 2.61 20.02
CA GLU A 300 14.35 1.31 20.52
C GLU A 300 13.11 0.58 21.00
N VAL A 301 12.82 -0.59 20.43
CA VAL A 301 11.65 -1.40 20.77
C VAL A 301 12.13 -2.77 21.24
N ASN A 302 11.56 -3.30 22.33
CA ASN A 302 11.85 -4.65 22.80
C ASN A 302 11.21 -5.71 21.88
N ARG A 303 11.60 -6.97 21.98
CA ARG A 303 11.08 -8.05 21.15
C ARG A 303 9.57 -8.26 21.33
N ASP A 304 9.04 -8.12 22.54
CA ASP A 304 7.61 -8.21 22.82
C ASP A 304 6.82 -7.02 22.23
N GLN A 305 7.51 -6.02 21.71
CA GLN A 305 6.96 -4.83 21.03
C GLN A 305 5.97 -4.05 21.91
N ASN A 306 6.12 -4.10 23.20
CA ASN A 306 5.27 -3.44 24.19
C ASN A 306 5.99 -2.38 25.04
N ASP A 307 7.29 -2.19 24.83
CA ASP A 307 8.14 -1.14 25.41
C ASP A 307 8.90 -0.44 24.27
N CYS A 308 8.63 0.83 24.05
CA CYS A 308 9.19 1.65 22.98
C CYS A 308 9.80 2.93 23.55
N ARG A 309 11.05 3.24 23.20
CA ARG A 309 11.81 4.38 23.71
C ARG A 309 12.40 5.20 22.57
N LEU A 310 12.22 6.50 22.60
CA LEU A 310 12.94 7.42 21.73
C LEU A 310 14.25 7.83 22.41
N VAL A 311 15.36 7.52 21.77
CA VAL A 311 16.70 7.76 22.30
C VAL A 311 17.54 8.59 21.36
N SER A 312 18.35 9.49 21.91
CA SER A 312 19.29 10.32 21.16
C SER A 312 20.73 9.83 21.31
N TYR A 313 21.52 9.98 20.25
CA TYR A 313 22.92 9.55 20.15
C TYR A 313 23.78 10.65 19.56
N ASP A 314 25.00 10.81 20.07
CA ASP A 314 26.02 11.67 19.47
C ASP A 314 26.48 11.08 18.12
N ALA A 315 26.30 11.82 17.04
CA ALA A 315 26.59 11.34 15.69
C ALA A 315 28.10 11.26 15.36
N THR A 316 28.98 11.73 16.25
CA THR A 316 30.45 11.70 16.08
C THR A 316 31.08 10.57 16.85
N THR A 317 30.58 10.27 18.05
CA THR A 317 31.13 9.27 18.96
C THR A 317 30.29 7.99 19.03
N GLY A 318 29.02 8.07 18.63
CA GLY A 318 28.05 7.01 18.81
C GLY A 318 27.50 6.90 20.23
N ALA A 319 27.94 7.74 21.16
CA ALA A 319 27.54 7.68 22.57
C ALA A 319 26.04 7.93 22.75
N LYS A 320 25.39 7.09 23.58
CA LYS A 320 24.01 7.32 24.02
C LYS A 320 23.95 8.59 24.86
N LEU A 321 23.10 9.53 24.48
CA LEU A 321 22.97 10.82 25.17
C LEU A 321 21.80 10.82 26.14
N LYS A 322 20.58 10.58 25.65
CA LYS A 322 19.37 10.73 26.46
C LYS A 322 18.21 9.90 25.93
N GLU A 323 17.40 9.38 26.84
CA GLU A 323 16.05 8.91 26.56
C GLU A 323 15.08 10.10 26.61
N LEU A 324 14.32 10.31 25.54
CA LEU A 324 13.46 11.49 25.36
C LEU A 324 11.98 11.18 25.51
N TYR A 325 11.60 9.94 25.22
CA TYR A 325 10.22 9.48 25.30
C TYR A 325 10.20 8.00 25.60
N HIS A 326 9.19 7.57 26.38
CA HIS A 326 8.96 6.18 26.72
C HIS A 326 7.46 5.91 26.63
N GLU A 327 7.09 4.85 25.91
CA GLU A 327 5.72 4.38 25.77
C GLU A 327 5.69 2.87 26.01
N THR A 328 4.74 2.44 26.84
CA THR A 328 4.44 1.02 27.06
C THR A 328 2.97 0.76 26.81
N ASP A 329 2.64 -0.45 26.43
CA ASP A 329 1.26 -0.90 26.25
C ASP A 329 1.12 -2.34 26.75
N GLU A 330 -0.03 -2.74 27.25
CA GLU A 330 -0.28 -4.12 27.67
C GLU A 330 -0.29 -5.11 26.48
N LYS A 331 -0.46 -4.62 25.27
CA LYS A 331 -0.49 -5.39 24.01
C LYS A 331 0.74 -5.10 23.19
N PHE A 332 0.69 -4.01 22.39
CA PHE A 332 1.85 -3.60 21.60
C PHE A 332 1.86 -2.11 21.33
N VAL A 333 3.06 -1.57 21.10
CA VAL A 333 3.35 -0.23 20.62
C VAL A 333 3.99 -0.35 19.24
N GLU A 334 3.52 0.42 18.27
CA GLU A 334 4.00 0.39 16.90
C GLU A 334 4.45 1.79 16.45
N PRO A 335 5.75 2.13 16.57
CA PRO A 335 6.28 3.38 16.05
C PRO A 335 6.43 3.28 14.52
N LEU A 336 5.59 4.00 13.78
CA LEU A 336 5.56 3.94 12.30
C LEU A 336 6.29 5.11 11.62
N HIS A 337 6.61 6.18 12.36
CA HIS A 337 7.17 7.40 11.80
C HIS A 337 8.35 7.93 12.62
N PRO A 338 9.42 8.40 11.95
CA PRO A 338 10.49 9.11 12.64
C PRO A 338 9.99 10.47 13.17
N ILE A 339 10.66 11.01 14.18
CA ILE A 339 10.42 12.39 14.62
C ILE A 339 10.80 13.37 13.51
N GLN A 340 10.13 14.53 13.49
CA GLN A 340 10.41 15.60 12.51
C GLN A 340 10.61 16.93 13.23
N PHE A 341 11.77 17.58 13.02
CA PHE A 341 12.04 18.88 13.60
C PHE A 341 11.26 19.98 12.90
N LEU A 342 10.81 20.97 13.70
CA LEU A 342 10.15 22.15 13.15
C LEU A 342 11.17 23.01 12.36
N PRO A 343 10.93 23.31 11.08
CA PRO A 343 11.91 24.05 10.27
C PRO A 343 12.11 25.52 10.68
N TRP A 344 11.30 26.04 11.59
CA TRP A 344 11.44 27.39 12.20
C TRP A 344 11.90 27.35 13.66
N ASN A 345 12.05 26.16 14.25
CA ASN A 345 12.55 25.99 15.62
C ASN A 345 13.26 24.65 15.76
N LYS A 346 14.58 24.67 15.59
CA LYS A 346 15.44 23.48 15.65
C LYS A 346 15.52 22.80 17.04
N ASP A 347 14.95 23.42 18.07
CA ASP A 347 14.89 22.86 19.41
C ASP A 347 13.56 22.16 19.72
N GLN A 348 12.68 22.06 18.71
CA GLN A 348 11.39 21.39 18.83
C GLN A 348 11.15 20.41 17.68
N PHE A 349 10.51 19.30 18.01
CA PHE A 349 10.13 18.29 17.02
C PHE A 349 8.70 17.79 17.27
N ILE A 350 8.11 17.21 16.26
CA ILE A 350 6.85 16.46 16.38
C ILE A 350 7.11 14.98 16.46
N LEU A 351 6.25 14.30 17.22
CA LEU A 351 6.19 12.86 17.39
C LEU A 351 4.74 12.41 17.15
N GLN A 352 4.56 11.34 16.39
CA GLN A 352 3.27 10.69 16.20
C GLN A 352 3.19 9.47 17.13
N THR A 353 2.08 9.34 17.86
CA THR A 353 1.85 8.19 18.77
C THR A 353 0.36 7.96 18.99
N GLN A 354 0.00 6.72 19.28
CA GLN A 354 -1.36 6.29 19.66
C GLN A 354 -1.59 6.26 21.20
N LYS A 355 -0.77 6.93 21.98
CA LYS A 355 -0.82 6.83 23.45
C LYS A 355 -2.15 7.24 24.10
N ASP A 356 -2.97 8.04 23.41
CA ASP A 356 -4.32 8.43 23.84
C ASP A 356 -5.44 7.58 23.18
N GLY A 357 -5.06 6.51 22.45
CA GLY A 357 -5.96 5.61 21.75
C GLY A 357 -6.08 5.83 20.26
N TYR A 358 -5.56 6.95 19.72
CA TYR A 358 -5.56 7.28 18.30
C TYR A 358 -4.22 7.88 17.89
N ASN A 359 -3.77 7.63 16.65
CA ASN A 359 -2.54 8.25 16.17
C ASN A 359 -2.71 9.77 16.01
N HIS A 360 -1.96 10.54 16.83
CA HIS A 360 -1.99 11.99 16.85
C HIS A 360 -0.60 12.60 16.87
N ILE A 361 -0.54 13.91 16.56
CA ILE A 361 0.69 14.69 16.51
C ILE A 361 0.90 15.39 17.86
N TYR A 362 2.06 15.17 18.44
CA TYR A 362 2.51 15.80 19.69
C TYR A 362 3.76 16.64 19.44
N LEU A 363 3.84 17.79 20.08
CA LEU A 363 5.00 18.68 20.05
C LEU A 363 5.86 18.43 21.30
N PHE A 364 7.15 18.22 21.05
CA PHE A 364 8.18 18.04 22.07
C PHE A 364 9.32 19.04 21.91
N ASP A 365 10.04 19.35 22.99
CA ASP A 365 11.35 19.98 22.89
C ASP A 365 12.46 18.93 22.77
N LYS A 366 13.66 19.36 22.38
CA LYS A 366 14.83 18.48 22.21
C LYS A 366 15.28 17.80 23.51
N GLU A 367 14.78 18.25 24.68
CA GLU A 367 15.03 17.64 25.98
C GLU A 367 14.01 16.54 26.33
N GLY A 368 13.05 16.25 25.42
CA GLY A 368 12.05 15.22 25.61
C GLY A 368 10.83 15.66 26.43
N ARG A 369 10.69 16.96 26.73
CA ARG A 369 9.49 17.44 27.39
C ARG A 369 8.38 17.64 26.35
N GLN A 370 7.22 17.00 26.61
CA GLN A 370 6.02 17.27 25.82
C GLN A 370 5.51 18.69 26.09
N ILE A 371 5.43 19.49 25.03
CA ILE A 371 4.94 20.88 25.09
C ILE A 371 3.43 20.88 24.90
N LYS A 372 2.91 20.14 23.90
CA LYS A 372 1.50 20.20 23.52
C LYS A 372 1.10 18.99 22.70
N GLN A 373 -0.17 18.56 22.80
CA GLN A 373 -0.84 17.74 21.82
C GLN A 373 -1.48 18.65 20.76
N LEU A 374 -1.13 18.47 19.50
CA LEU A 374 -1.56 19.34 18.39
C LEU A 374 -2.85 18.87 17.73
N THR A 375 -3.06 17.57 17.69
CA THR A 375 -4.29 16.95 17.14
C THR A 375 -4.89 16.01 18.17
N SER A 376 -6.22 15.91 18.21
CA SER A 376 -6.95 15.03 19.12
C SER A 376 -8.35 14.72 18.60
N GLY A 377 -8.91 13.58 19.00
CA GLY A 377 -10.25 13.14 18.61
C GLY A 377 -10.31 11.63 18.34
N LYS A 378 -11.50 11.11 18.03
CA LYS A 378 -11.72 9.70 17.70
C LYS A 378 -11.47 9.44 16.19
N TRP A 379 -10.28 9.78 15.73
CA TRP A 379 -9.80 9.65 14.37
C TRP A 379 -8.28 9.61 14.36
N VAL A 380 -7.66 9.22 13.27
CA VAL A 380 -6.20 9.05 13.18
C VAL A 380 -5.56 10.03 12.19
N VAL A 381 -4.38 10.53 12.53
CA VAL A 381 -3.46 11.11 11.56
C VAL A 381 -2.87 9.95 10.74
N LEU A 382 -3.03 10.03 9.43
CA LEU A 382 -2.55 9.01 8.50
C LEU A 382 -1.13 9.29 8.03
N ASP A 383 -0.79 10.60 7.88
CA ASP A 383 0.52 11.01 7.40
C ASP A 383 0.78 12.48 7.72
N VAL A 384 2.03 12.86 7.96
CA VAL A 384 2.48 14.26 8.03
C VAL A 384 3.13 14.63 6.70
N LEU A 385 2.46 15.48 5.92
CA LEU A 385 2.87 15.87 4.58
C LEU A 385 3.99 16.92 4.58
N GLY A 386 4.18 17.63 5.69
CA GLY A 386 5.24 18.63 5.86
C GLY A 386 4.80 19.90 6.60
N PHE A 387 5.53 20.98 6.36
CA PHE A 387 5.45 22.20 7.18
C PHE A 387 5.27 23.46 6.34
N ASN A 388 4.35 24.32 6.75
CA ASN A 388 4.27 25.70 6.28
C ASN A 388 5.04 26.60 7.24
N LYS A 389 6.25 27.02 6.84
CA LYS A 389 7.15 27.84 7.66
C LYS A 389 6.58 29.23 7.99
N LYS A 390 5.88 29.83 7.02
CA LYS A 390 5.33 31.18 7.15
C LYS A 390 4.17 31.21 8.15
N LEU A 391 3.28 30.22 8.08
CA LEU A 391 2.13 30.09 8.97
C LEU A 391 2.45 29.33 10.26
N LYS A 392 3.67 28.80 10.41
CA LYS A 392 4.07 27.93 11.53
C LYS A 392 3.09 26.79 11.74
N SER A 393 2.72 26.12 10.67
CA SER A 393 1.69 25.09 10.65
C SER A 393 2.22 23.77 10.09
N ILE A 394 1.59 22.68 10.51
CA ILE A 394 1.85 21.34 10.02
C ILE A 394 0.73 20.95 9.06
N VAL A 395 1.08 20.43 7.89
CA VAL A 395 0.15 19.89 6.91
C VAL A 395 0.13 18.38 7.06
N TYR A 396 -1.04 17.79 7.19
CA TYR A 396 -1.20 16.36 7.46
C TYR A 396 -2.45 15.79 6.77
N ALA A 397 -2.47 14.47 6.58
CA ALA A 397 -3.63 13.72 6.15
C ALA A 397 -4.25 12.98 7.33
N SER A 398 -5.57 12.87 7.37
CA SER A 398 -6.28 12.18 8.45
C SER A 398 -7.60 11.58 8.03
N SER A 399 -8.14 10.68 8.89
CA SER A 399 -9.48 10.13 8.81
C SER A 399 -10.53 10.98 9.55
N GLU A 400 -10.24 12.25 9.86
CA GLU A 400 -11.08 13.11 10.69
C GLU A 400 -12.48 13.31 10.13
N CYS A 401 -12.66 13.40 8.81
CA CYS A 401 -13.99 13.56 8.19
C CYS A 401 -14.80 12.26 8.27
N ASN A 402 -14.17 11.13 7.99
CA ASN A 402 -14.78 9.80 8.04
C ASN A 402 -13.70 8.72 7.99
N PRO A 403 -13.83 7.59 8.70
CA PRO A 403 -12.85 6.50 8.69
C PRO A 403 -12.50 5.93 7.31
N ILE A 404 -13.39 5.98 6.34
CA ILE A 404 -13.17 5.52 4.96
C ILE A 404 -12.71 6.63 4.01
N GLN A 405 -12.37 7.80 4.55
CA GLN A 405 -11.84 8.94 3.80
C GLN A 405 -10.42 9.25 4.23
N ARG A 406 -9.69 9.92 3.33
CA ARG A 406 -8.40 10.54 3.60
C ARG A 406 -8.46 11.99 3.19
N ASN A 407 -8.43 12.90 4.16
CA ASN A 407 -8.55 14.33 3.93
C ASN A 407 -7.31 15.08 4.40
N THR A 408 -7.01 16.17 3.73
CA THR A 408 -5.83 16.99 3.96
C THR A 408 -6.16 18.19 4.85
N TRP A 409 -5.41 18.33 5.92
CA TRP A 409 -5.61 19.33 6.95
C TRP A 409 -4.34 20.12 7.23
N MET A 410 -4.48 21.26 7.85
CA MET A 410 -3.39 22.06 8.40
C MET A 410 -3.70 22.41 9.86
N VAL A 411 -2.73 22.24 10.75
CA VAL A 411 -2.83 22.68 12.15
C VAL A 411 -1.79 23.74 12.47
N ASP A 412 -2.22 24.87 13.02
CA ASP A 412 -1.35 25.91 13.55
C ASP A 412 -0.72 25.45 14.86
N VAL A 413 0.62 25.43 14.92
CA VAL A 413 1.36 24.89 16.08
C VAL A 413 1.13 25.71 17.36
N ASN A 414 0.93 27.01 17.25
CA ASN A 414 0.76 27.90 18.40
C ASN A 414 -0.66 27.81 18.97
N SER A 415 -1.68 28.02 18.12
CA SER A 415 -3.08 28.03 18.55
C SER A 415 -3.72 26.64 18.63
N GLY A 416 -3.23 25.68 17.86
CA GLY A 416 -3.87 24.37 17.68
C GLY A 416 -5.10 24.43 16.75
N LYS A 417 -5.34 25.56 16.09
CA LYS A 417 -6.46 25.69 15.12
C LYS A 417 -6.21 24.79 13.93
N ARG A 418 -7.17 23.93 13.63
CA ARG A 418 -7.16 23.07 12.44
C ARG A 418 -7.98 23.70 11.30
N THR A 419 -7.53 23.48 10.08
CA THR A 419 -8.18 23.96 8.85
C THR A 419 -8.19 22.84 7.83
N LEU A 420 -9.39 22.46 7.34
CA LEU A 420 -9.53 21.55 6.20
C LEU A 420 -9.06 22.26 4.93
N LEU A 421 -8.24 21.57 4.13
CA LEU A 421 -7.63 22.13 2.92
C LEU A 421 -8.34 21.68 1.64
N ASP A 422 -8.87 20.45 1.63
CA ASP A 422 -9.56 19.85 0.49
C ASP A 422 -11.08 20.05 0.55
N ASN A 423 -11.86 19.24 -0.21
CA ASN A 423 -13.31 19.35 -0.28
C ASN A 423 -14.07 18.59 0.82
N GLY A 424 -13.36 17.86 1.70
CA GLY A 424 -13.94 17.04 2.77
C GLY A 424 -14.63 15.76 2.31
N LYS A 425 -14.39 15.32 1.06
CA LYS A 425 -15.01 14.12 0.49
C LYS A 425 -13.94 13.26 -0.20
N GLY A 426 -14.14 11.94 -0.18
CA GLY A 426 -13.28 11.05 -0.95
C GLY A 426 -11.91 10.79 -0.32
N TYR A 427 -10.93 10.57 -1.18
CA TYR A 427 -9.61 10.11 -0.78
C TYR A 427 -8.54 10.94 -1.48
N HIS A 428 -7.80 11.76 -0.71
CA HIS A 428 -6.87 12.79 -1.18
C HIS A 428 -5.40 12.37 -0.97
N TYR A 429 -4.60 12.50 -2.01
CA TYR A 429 -3.15 12.33 -1.98
C TYR A 429 -2.48 13.67 -2.29
N ALA A 430 -2.39 14.54 -1.30
CA ALA A 430 -1.80 15.85 -1.44
C ALA A 430 -0.28 15.82 -1.29
N ARG A 431 0.43 16.58 -2.12
CA ARG A 431 1.89 16.75 -2.06
C ARG A 431 2.25 18.21 -1.92
N LEU A 432 2.93 18.51 -0.81
CA LEU A 432 3.36 19.86 -0.46
C LEU A 432 4.60 20.25 -1.29
N ASN A 433 4.68 21.50 -1.72
CA ASN A 433 5.90 22.01 -2.33
C ASN A 433 7.00 22.28 -1.28
N ALA A 434 8.23 22.48 -1.72
CA ALA A 434 9.38 22.71 -0.82
C ALA A 434 9.27 23.97 0.06
N ALA A 435 8.54 24.99 -0.40
CA ALA A 435 8.27 26.20 0.36
C ALA A 435 7.21 26.01 1.46
N GLY A 436 6.39 24.96 1.32
CA GLY A 436 5.31 24.64 2.23
C GLY A 436 4.10 25.54 2.08
N ASP A 437 3.92 26.22 0.95
CA ASP A 437 2.88 27.19 0.72
C ASP A 437 1.85 26.82 -0.35
N ALA A 438 2.02 25.65 -0.98
CA ALA A 438 1.06 25.11 -1.95
C ALA A 438 1.07 23.57 -2.00
N LEU A 439 -0.08 23.00 -2.36
CA LEU A 439 -0.27 21.56 -2.57
C LEU A 439 -0.68 21.27 -4.00
N ILE A 440 -0.19 20.17 -4.54
CA ILE A 440 -0.84 19.41 -5.62
C ILE A 440 -1.69 18.37 -4.94
N ASP A 441 -3.00 18.46 -5.09
CA ASP A 441 -3.94 17.49 -4.55
C ASP A 441 -4.46 16.59 -5.68
N SER A 442 -4.28 15.30 -5.53
CA SER A 442 -4.75 14.24 -6.43
C SER A 442 -5.78 13.43 -5.66
N TYR A 443 -7.02 13.38 -6.13
CA TYR A 443 -8.08 12.73 -5.36
C TYR A 443 -9.07 11.95 -6.23
N SER A 444 -9.82 11.11 -5.56
CA SER A 444 -10.92 10.32 -6.11
C SER A 444 -12.09 10.32 -5.14
N GLU A 445 -13.32 10.27 -5.68
CA GLU A 445 -14.56 10.13 -4.91
C GLU A 445 -15.37 8.95 -5.50
N PRO A 446 -16.39 8.42 -4.83
CA PRO A 446 -17.14 7.28 -5.37
C PRO A 446 -17.72 7.47 -6.79
N THR A 447 -17.96 8.73 -7.17
CA THR A 447 -18.47 9.12 -8.49
C THR A 447 -17.48 9.93 -9.32
N VAL A 448 -16.28 10.21 -8.79
CA VAL A 448 -15.20 10.94 -9.48
C VAL A 448 -14.02 10.00 -9.67
N PRO A 449 -13.75 9.56 -10.92
CA PRO A 449 -12.69 8.61 -11.19
C PRO A 449 -11.31 9.07 -10.70
N HIS A 450 -10.93 10.28 -11.07
CA HIS A 450 -9.69 10.92 -10.65
C HIS A 450 -9.75 12.42 -10.93
N ALA A 451 -9.30 13.25 -9.99
CA ALA A 451 -9.25 14.69 -10.15
C ALA A 451 -7.99 15.29 -9.54
N TYR A 452 -7.63 16.50 -9.98
CA TYR A 452 -6.45 17.25 -9.53
C TYR A 452 -6.81 18.69 -9.26
N GLU A 453 -6.31 19.20 -8.14
CA GLU A 453 -6.44 20.60 -7.73
C GLU A 453 -5.09 21.15 -7.27
N PHE A 454 -4.93 22.47 -7.37
CA PHE A 454 -3.86 23.21 -6.70
C PHE A 454 -4.45 23.95 -5.50
N ILE A 455 -3.80 23.81 -4.34
CA ILE A 455 -4.28 24.45 -3.10
C ILE A 455 -3.19 25.41 -2.62
N THR A 456 -3.49 26.70 -2.58
CA THR A 456 -2.58 27.71 -2.03
C THR A 456 -2.80 27.80 -0.53
N LEU A 457 -1.72 27.65 0.24
CA LEU A 457 -1.74 27.68 1.70
C LEU A 457 -1.40 29.09 2.22
N ASN A 458 -2.43 29.80 2.60
CA ASN A 458 -2.36 31.08 3.29
C ASN A 458 -3.38 31.08 4.44
N THR A 459 -3.64 32.25 5.06
CA THR A 459 -4.63 32.36 6.15
C THR A 459 -6.05 32.00 5.73
N LYS A 460 -6.34 32.00 4.44
CA LYS A 460 -7.59 31.52 3.81
C LYS A 460 -7.23 30.67 2.61
N PRO A 461 -7.00 29.38 2.79
CA PRO A 461 -6.61 28.49 1.69
C PRO A 461 -7.54 28.59 0.49
N GLN A 462 -6.98 28.55 -0.71
CA GLN A 462 -7.73 28.64 -1.98
C GLN A 462 -7.47 27.41 -2.80
N ARG A 463 -8.55 26.82 -3.31
CA ARG A 463 -8.53 25.64 -4.17
C ARG A 463 -8.78 26.06 -5.62
N HIS A 464 -7.96 25.55 -6.52
CA HIS A 464 -8.06 25.78 -7.96
C HIS A 464 -8.14 24.44 -8.67
N HIS A 465 -9.30 24.19 -9.26
CA HIS A 465 -9.49 22.98 -10.05
C HIS A 465 -8.58 23.00 -11.29
N TYR A 466 -7.91 21.87 -11.56
CA TYR A 466 -7.04 21.72 -12.71
C TYR A 466 -7.58 20.74 -13.75
N PHE A 467 -7.94 19.52 -13.31
CA PHE A 467 -8.36 18.47 -14.21
C PHE A 467 -9.26 17.44 -13.51
N THR A 468 -10.27 16.96 -14.24
CA THR A 468 -11.03 15.75 -13.85
C THR A 468 -10.96 14.75 -14.98
N ALA A 469 -10.50 13.54 -14.71
CA ALA A 469 -10.42 12.47 -15.67
C ALA A 469 -11.83 12.05 -16.13
N PRO A 470 -12.04 11.83 -17.42
CA PRO A 470 -13.26 11.21 -17.89
C PRO A 470 -13.39 9.78 -17.36
N ASP A 471 -14.62 9.29 -17.28
CA ASP A 471 -14.87 7.90 -16.91
C ASP A 471 -14.37 6.96 -18.04
N PRO A 472 -13.34 6.13 -17.79
CA PRO A 472 -12.78 5.22 -18.78
C PRO A 472 -13.73 4.06 -19.13
N TRP A 473 -14.76 3.82 -18.31
CA TRP A 473 -15.73 2.74 -18.47
C TRP A 473 -17.00 3.18 -19.22
N LYS A 474 -17.00 4.39 -19.75
CA LYS A 474 -18.11 4.88 -20.58
C LYS A 474 -18.38 3.93 -21.77
N GLY A 475 -19.62 3.44 -21.87
CA GLY A 475 -20.03 2.48 -22.90
C GLY A 475 -19.93 1.01 -22.49
N TYR A 476 -19.46 0.73 -21.28
CA TYR A 476 -19.49 -0.60 -20.67
C TYR A 476 -20.71 -0.78 -19.76
N LYS A 477 -21.10 -2.02 -19.55
CA LYS A 477 -22.08 -2.38 -18.51
C LYS A 477 -21.40 -2.34 -17.15
N VAL A 478 -21.65 -1.29 -16.38
CA VAL A 478 -21.07 -1.08 -15.05
C VAL A 478 -22.08 -1.52 -13.99
N PRO A 479 -21.67 -2.32 -12.99
CA PRO A 479 -22.55 -2.71 -11.89
C PRO A 479 -22.83 -1.55 -10.92
N GLU A 480 -23.82 -1.72 -10.06
CA GLU A 480 -24.09 -0.81 -8.95
C GLU A 480 -23.11 -1.08 -7.79
N TYR A 481 -22.47 -0.04 -7.28
CA TYR A 481 -21.61 -0.06 -6.11
C TYR A 481 -22.29 0.67 -4.96
N SER A 482 -22.27 0.07 -3.79
CA SER A 482 -22.81 0.67 -2.58
C SER A 482 -21.93 0.41 -1.36
N ASN A 483 -22.03 1.25 -0.35
CA ASN A 483 -21.41 1.06 0.94
C ASN A 483 -22.40 1.31 2.07
N GLY A 484 -22.01 0.93 3.27
CA GLY A 484 -22.77 1.17 4.47
C GLY A 484 -22.06 0.68 5.71
N THR A 485 -22.75 0.64 6.82
CA THR A 485 -22.24 0.12 8.09
C THR A 485 -23.16 -0.95 8.68
N ILE A 486 -22.59 -1.87 9.41
CA ILE A 486 -23.28 -2.80 10.31
C ILE A 486 -22.60 -2.78 11.67
N LYS A 487 -23.28 -3.27 12.70
CA LYS A 487 -22.63 -3.45 14.00
C LYS A 487 -21.74 -4.68 14.02
N ALA A 488 -20.59 -4.56 14.67
CA ALA A 488 -19.70 -5.66 14.97
C ALA A 488 -20.34 -6.66 15.94
N ALA A 489 -19.69 -7.77 16.20
CA ALA A 489 -20.16 -8.78 17.13
C ALA A 489 -20.25 -8.28 18.60
N ASP A 490 -19.68 -7.12 18.94
CA ASP A 490 -19.86 -6.45 20.22
C ASP A 490 -21.18 -5.64 20.33
N GLY A 491 -21.94 -5.55 19.24
CA GLY A 491 -23.22 -4.82 19.15
C GLY A 491 -23.10 -3.30 19.15
N THR A 492 -21.89 -2.74 19.21
CA THR A 492 -21.67 -1.28 19.38
C THR A 492 -20.80 -0.67 18.29
N THR A 493 -19.71 -1.32 17.91
CA THR A 493 -18.75 -0.81 16.93
C THR A 493 -19.30 -0.88 15.51
N ASP A 494 -19.21 0.22 14.75
CA ASP A 494 -19.60 0.23 13.34
C ASP A 494 -18.50 -0.38 12.48
N LEU A 495 -18.88 -1.31 11.60
CA LEU A 495 -18.02 -1.91 10.57
C LEU A 495 -18.48 -1.42 9.20
N TYR A 496 -17.54 -0.92 8.40
CA TYR A 496 -17.84 -0.48 7.04
C TYR A 496 -17.82 -1.65 6.06
N TRP A 497 -18.78 -1.64 5.15
CA TRP A 497 -18.86 -2.63 4.07
C TRP A 497 -19.04 -1.98 2.70
N ARG A 498 -18.63 -2.70 1.66
CA ARG A 498 -18.89 -2.43 0.25
C ARG A 498 -19.63 -3.60 -0.36
N MET A 499 -20.58 -3.31 -1.26
CA MET A 499 -21.30 -4.31 -2.04
C MET A 499 -21.26 -3.92 -3.52
N VAL A 500 -21.01 -4.92 -4.39
CA VAL A 500 -21.15 -4.80 -5.83
C VAL A 500 -22.27 -5.74 -6.27
N LYS A 501 -23.33 -5.17 -6.85
CA LYS A 501 -24.49 -5.93 -7.31
C LYS A 501 -24.24 -6.44 -8.73
N PRO A 502 -24.90 -7.57 -9.13
CA PRO A 502 -24.86 -8.03 -10.51
C PRO A 502 -25.25 -6.93 -11.51
N VAL A 503 -24.62 -6.95 -12.66
CA VAL A 503 -25.09 -6.16 -13.81
C VAL A 503 -26.50 -6.65 -14.19
N ASP A 504 -27.41 -5.74 -14.54
CA ASP A 504 -28.84 -6.04 -14.78
C ASP A 504 -29.53 -6.62 -13.51
N PHE A 505 -29.19 -6.06 -12.33
CA PHE A 505 -29.73 -6.50 -11.03
C PHE A 505 -31.27 -6.44 -10.99
N ASP A 506 -31.86 -7.56 -10.59
CA ASP A 506 -33.31 -7.71 -10.38
C ASP A 506 -33.56 -8.09 -8.91
N PRO A 507 -34.18 -7.23 -8.09
CA PRO A 507 -34.38 -7.48 -6.66
C PRO A 507 -35.31 -8.66 -6.36
N THR A 508 -36.00 -9.20 -7.36
CA THR A 508 -36.87 -10.37 -7.22
C THR A 508 -36.14 -11.70 -7.38
N LYS A 509 -34.91 -11.67 -7.90
CA LYS A 509 -34.07 -12.85 -8.09
C LYS A 509 -33.13 -13.07 -6.89
N LYS A 510 -32.65 -14.30 -6.77
CA LYS A 510 -31.63 -14.68 -5.78
C LYS A 510 -30.29 -14.91 -6.45
N TYR A 511 -29.25 -14.31 -5.90
CA TYR A 511 -27.90 -14.32 -6.47
C TYR A 511 -26.91 -15.06 -5.58
N PRO A 512 -25.97 -15.84 -6.18
CA PRO A 512 -24.82 -16.34 -5.45
C PRO A 512 -23.98 -15.16 -4.98
N THR A 513 -23.40 -15.27 -3.79
CA THR A 513 -22.62 -14.20 -3.17
C THR A 513 -21.21 -14.68 -2.87
N VAL A 514 -20.21 -13.89 -3.21
CA VAL A 514 -18.83 -14.10 -2.80
C VAL A 514 -18.40 -13.00 -1.84
N ILE A 515 -17.98 -13.40 -0.65
CA ILE A 515 -17.35 -12.52 0.31
C ILE A 515 -15.86 -12.49 0.00
N TYR A 516 -15.31 -11.29 -0.31
CA TYR A 516 -13.88 -11.09 -0.29
C TYR A 516 -13.46 -10.67 1.12
N VAL A 517 -12.50 -11.36 1.69
CA VAL A 517 -11.98 -11.09 3.03
C VAL A 517 -10.45 -10.92 2.98
N TYR A 518 -9.93 -9.87 3.59
CA TYR A 518 -8.56 -9.82 4.07
C TYR A 518 -8.57 -9.97 5.60
N GLY A 519 -9.12 -9.01 6.30
CA GLY A 519 -9.48 -9.06 7.72
C GLY A 519 -8.33 -8.86 8.69
N GLY A 520 -7.09 -8.83 8.22
CA GLY A 520 -5.90 -8.75 9.07
C GLY A 520 -5.50 -7.34 9.46
N PRO A 521 -4.49 -7.21 10.32
CA PRO A 521 -3.89 -5.94 10.70
C PRO A 521 -3.48 -5.10 9.48
N HIS A 522 -3.60 -3.79 9.61
CA HIS A 522 -3.38 -2.81 8.54
C HIS A 522 -4.27 -2.97 7.30
N ALA A 523 -5.29 -3.82 7.34
CA ALA A 523 -6.29 -3.91 6.29
C ALA A 523 -7.14 -2.65 6.23
N HIS A 524 -7.39 -2.15 5.01
CA HIS A 524 -8.35 -1.11 4.74
C HIS A 524 -8.89 -1.33 3.33
N ASN A 525 -10.03 -2.02 3.23
CA ASN A 525 -10.57 -2.46 1.94
C ASN A 525 -11.74 -1.60 1.46
N VAL A 526 -12.42 -0.93 2.38
CA VAL A 526 -13.57 -0.08 2.08
C VAL A 526 -13.16 1.37 2.24
N ASP A 527 -13.02 2.08 1.13
CA ASP A 527 -12.67 3.49 1.11
C ASP A 527 -13.58 4.29 0.15
N ALA A 528 -13.58 5.61 0.31
CA ALA A 528 -14.40 6.52 -0.46
C ALA A 528 -13.74 6.94 -1.79
N THR A 529 -12.95 6.06 -2.41
CA THR A 529 -12.43 6.25 -3.77
C THR A 529 -13.47 5.87 -4.83
N TRP A 530 -13.14 6.00 -6.09
CA TRP A 530 -14.01 5.66 -7.21
C TRP A 530 -14.56 4.23 -7.06
N HIS A 531 -15.88 4.10 -7.21
CA HIS A 531 -16.61 2.84 -6.99
C HIS A 531 -16.36 2.24 -5.59
N TRP A 532 -16.14 3.10 -4.57
CA TRP A 532 -15.88 2.70 -3.18
C TRP A 532 -14.66 1.79 -3.01
N GLY A 533 -13.62 1.98 -3.83
CA GLY A 533 -12.41 1.18 -3.82
C GLY A 533 -12.58 -0.24 -4.35
N SER A 534 -13.64 -0.50 -5.14
CA SER A 534 -13.88 -1.82 -5.72
C SER A 534 -12.74 -2.25 -6.64
N ARG A 535 -12.35 -3.52 -6.51
CA ARG A 535 -11.34 -4.14 -7.37
C ARG A 535 -11.93 -4.54 -8.71
N GLY A 536 -11.11 -4.55 -9.76
CA GLY A 536 -11.55 -4.95 -11.10
C GLY A 536 -12.19 -6.34 -11.15
N TRP A 537 -11.63 -7.31 -10.40
CA TRP A 537 -12.20 -8.65 -10.31
C TRP A 537 -13.61 -8.68 -9.70
N GLU A 538 -13.92 -7.81 -8.73
CA GLU A 538 -15.27 -7.70 -8.17
C GLU A 538 -16.28 -7.27 -9.25
N THR A 539 -15.90 -6.28 -10.08
CA THR A 539 -16.69 -5.84 -11.24
C THR A 539 -16.88 -6.96 -12.27
N TYR A 540 -15.82 -7.72 -12.54
CA TYR A 540 -15.88 -8.86 -13.46
C TYR A 540 -16.82 -9.96 -12.96
N MET A 541 -16.78 -10.32 -11.68
CA MET A 541 -17.69 -11.29 -11.09
C MET A 541 -19.15 -10.81 -11.06
N ALA A 542 -19.36 -9.51 -10.85
CA ALA A 542 -20.70 -8.92 -10.92
C ALA A 542 -21.34 -9.08 -12.32
N GLN A 543 -20.54 -8.97 -13.40
CA GLN A 543 -21.01 -9.28 -14.76
C GLN A 543 -21.42 -10.75 -14.94
N LYS A 544 -20.82 -11.66 -14.19
CA LYS A 544 -21.16 -13.08 -14.20
C LYS A 544 -22.36 -13.43 -13.33
N GLY A 545 -22.97 -12.43 -12.70
CA GLY A 545 -24.19 -12.56 -11.90
C GLY A 545 -23.96 -12.87 -10.43
N TYR A 546 -22.80 -12.51 -9.88
CA TYR A 546 -22.53 -12.62 -8.44
C TYR A 546 -22.75 -11.30 -7.71
N LEU A 547 -23.18 -11.39 -6.47
CA LEU A 547 -23.01 -10.33 -5.48
C LEU A 547 -21.60 -10.45 -4.87
N LEU A 548 -20.88 -9.32 -4.76
CA LEU A 548 -19.62 -9.25 -4.04
C LEU A 548 -19.85 -8.43 -2.77
N PHE A 549 -19.30 -8.91 -1.66
CA PHE A 549 -19.41 -8.25 -0.37
C PHE A 549 -18.07 -8.21 0.34
N ILE A 550 -17.71 -7.06 0.84
CA ILE A 550 -16.45 -6.80 1.54
C ILE A 550 -16.75 -6.08 2.83
N LEU A 551 -16.20 -6.55 3.95
CA LEU A 551 -16.39 -5.98 5.29
C LEU A 551 -15.01 -5.79 5.95
N ASP A 552 -14.73 -4.59 6.43
CA ASP A 552 -13.56 -4.32 7.30
C ASP A 552 -13.96 -4.59 8.75
N ASN A 553 -13.47 -5.70 9.30
CA ASN A 553 -13.71 -6.15 10.67
C ASN A 553 -12.77 -5.46 11.67
N ARG A 554 -13.03 -5.61 12.97
CA ARG A 554 -12.08 -5.17 14.01
C ARG A 554 -10.76 -5.91 13.85
N GLY A 555 -9.67 -5.21 14.14
CA GLY A 555 -8.29 -5.60 13.83
C GLY A 555 -7.74 -4.93 12.58
N SER A 556 -8.61 -4.34 11.71
CA SER A 556 -8.17 -3.56 10.56
C SER A 556 -7.81 -2.12 10.94
N ASP A 557 -7.35 -1.31 9.94
CA ASP A 557 -6.68 -0.02 10.18
C ASP A 557 -7.64 1.19 10.24
N ASN A 558 -7.08 2.37 10.53
CA ASN A 558 -7.70 3.71 10.49
C ASN A 558 -8.81 3.98 11.52
N ARG A 559 -8.96 3.13 12.53
CA ARG A 559 -10.02 3.21 13.52
C ARG A 559 -9.52 3.42 14.95
N GLY A 560 -8.20 3.46 15.15
CA GLY A 560 -7.52 3.65 16.41
C GLY A 560 -7.23 2.35 17.17
N LYS A 561 -6.40 2.50 18.22
CA LYS A 561 -5.76 1.41 18.94
C LYS A 561 -6.71 0.32 19.42
N ALA A 562 -7.83 0.67 20.05
CA ALA A 562 -8.78 -0.31 20.58
C ALA A 562 -9.40 -1.20 19.49
N PHE A 563 -9.64 -0.63 18.31
CA PHE A 563 -10.16 -1.36 17.16
C PHE A 563 -9.09 -2.27 16.55
N GLU A 564 -7.87 -1.75 16.37
CA GLU A 564 -6.73 -2.47 15.78
C GLU A 564 -6.27 -3.62 16.69
N GLN A 565 -6.19 -3.39 17.98
CA GLN A 565 -5.72 -4.37 18.98
C GLN A 565 -6.79 -5.35 19.48
N ALA A 566 -8.00 -5.35 18.88
CA ALA A 566 -9.09 -6.25 19.26
C ALA A 566 -8.77 -7.74 19.04
N THR A 567 -7.81 -8.02 18.18
CA THR A 567 -7.41 -9.36 17.73
C THR A 567 -6.14 -9.90 18.42
N PHE A 568 -5.51 -9.09 19.27
CA PHE A 568 -4.24 -9.43 19.92
C PHE A 568 -4.28 -10.77 20.65
N ARG A 569 -3.28 -11.64 20.39
CA ARG A 569 -3.08 -13.01 20.90
C ARG A 569 -4.03 -14.08 20.37
N HIS A 570 -5.03 -13.70 19.52
CA HIS A 570 -6.02 -14.66 19.01
C HIS A 570 -6.51 -14.29 17.59
N LEU A 571 -5.55 -14.07 16.68
CA LEU A 571 -5.84 -13.73 15.28
C LEU A 571 -6.86 -14.68 14.65
N GLY A 572 -7.77 -14.15 13.85
CA GLY A 572 -8.84 -14.88 13.18
C GLY A 572 -10.10 -15.06 14.02
N GLN A 573 -10.01 -15.06 15.36
CA GLN A 573 -11.15 -15.35 16.22
C GLN A 573 -12.15 -14.20 16.26
N GLN A 574 -11.69 -12.97 16.47
CA GLN A 574 -12.54 -11.79 16.50
C GLN A 574 -12.98 -11.40 15.09
N GLU A 575 -12.08 -11.54 14.14
CA GLU A 575 -12.34 -11.28 12.72
C GLU A 575 -13.47 -12.16 12.19
N MET A 576 -13.46 -13.48 12.50
CA MET A 576 -14.55 -14.39 12.11
C MET A 576 -15.89 -13.98 12.69
N LYS A 577 -15.96 -13.58 13.98
CA LYS A 577 -17.20 -13.14 14.61
C LYS A 577 -17.79 -11.93 13.89
N ASP A 578 -16.97 -10.96 13.54
CA ASP A 578 -17.39 -9.76 12.83
C ASP A 578 -17.79 -10.07 11.38
N GLN A 579 -17.06 -10.95 10.67
CA GLN A 579 -17.45 -11.42 9.32
C GLN A 579 -18.80 -12.15 9.35
N MET A 580 -19.10 -12.87 10.42
CA MET A 580 -20.41 -13.55 10.57
C MET A 580 -21.56 -12.56 10.81
N GLU A 581 -21.34 -11.38 11.38
CA GLU A 581 -22.36 -10.30 11.37
C GLU A 581 -22.60 -9.82 9.93
N GLY A 582 -21.56 -9.77 9.08
CA GLY A 582 -21.71 -9.54 7.65
C GLY A 582 -22.54 -10.61 6.95
N VAL A 583 -22.34 -11.88 7.29
CA VAL A 583 -23.16 -12.99 6.79
C VAL A 583 -24.62 -12.86 7.24
N LYS A 584 -24.86 -12.50 8.49
CA LYS A 584 -26.20 -12.25 9.01
C LYS A 584 -26.91 -11.10 8.27
N TYR A 585 -26.20 -10.02 8.00
CA TYR A 585 -26.70 -8.93 7.16
C TYR A 585 -27.07 -9.42 5.76
N LEU A 586 -26.16 -10.14 5.09
CA LEU A 586 -26.41 -10.69 3.75
C LEU A 586 -27.65 -11.60 3.73
N LYS A 587 -27.81 -12.46 4.73
CA LYS A 587 -28.99 -13.36 4.85
C LYS A 587 -30.30 -12.61 5.09
N SER A 588 -30.29 -11.38 5.54
CA SER A 588 -31.50 -10.54 5.69
C SER A 588 -31.95 -9.93 4.37
N LEU A 589 -31.10 -9.93 3.33
CA LEU A 589 -31.42 -9.35 2.03
C LEU A 589 -32.19 -10.38 1.16
N PRO A 590 -33.35 -10.02 0.61
CA PRO A 590 -34.21 -10.97 -0.10
C PRO A 590 -33.60 -11.53 -1.39
N TYR A 591 -32.64 -10.83 -1.96
CA TYR A 591 -31.95 -11.19 -3.21
C TYR A 591 -30.66 -12.00 -2.99
N VAL A 592 -30.27 -12.28 -1.76
CA VAL A 592 -29.13 -13.16 -1.47
C VAL A 592 -29.58 -14.61 -1.43
N ASP A 593 -28.92 -15.49 -2.18
CA ASP A 593 -29.12 -16.94 -2.06
C ASP A 593 -28.29 -17.47 -0.90
N GLN A 594 -28.96 -17.74 0.21
CA GLN A 594 -28.32 -18.20 1.45
C GLN A 594 -27.61 -19.56 1.32
N ASN A 595 -27.93 -20.35 0.28
CA ASN A 595 -27.31 -21.63 0.01
C ASN A 595 -26.10 -21.53 -0.93
N ARG A 596 -25.85 -20.35 -1.49
CA ARG A 596 -24.77 -20.07 -2.43
C ARG A 596 -23.89 -18.92 -1.96
N ILE A 597 -23.28 -19.09 -0.77
CA ILE A 597 -22.29 -18.14 -0.23
C ILE A 597 -20.91 -18.76 -0.33
N GLY A 598 -20.00 -18.06 -1.01
CA GLY A 598 -18.59 -18.40 -1.11
C GLY A 598 -17.71 -17.35 -0.45
N VAL A 599 -16.44 -17.67 -0.28
CA VAL A 599 -15.44 -16.77 0.31
C VAL A 599 -14.10 -16.87 -0.42
N HIS A 600 -13.46 -15.73 -0.60
CA HIS A 600 -12.14 -15.61 -1.20
C HIS A 600 -11.30 -14.60 -0.46
N GLY A 601 -10.01 -14.88 -0.31
CA GLY A 601 -9.03 -13.96 0.24
C GLY A 601 -7.60 -14.41 0.00
N TRP A 602 -6.66 -13.47 0.15
CA TRP A 602 -5.24 -13.69 -0.11
C TRP A 602 -4.42 -13.40 1.15
N SER A 603 -3.33 -14.14 1.39
CA SER A 603 -2.43 -13.94 2.53
C SER A 603 -3.17 -14.16 3.87
N PHE A 604 -3.24 -13.14 4.74
CA PHE A 604 -4.14 -13.16 5.91
C PHE A 604 -5.59 -13.47 5.51
N GLY A 605 -6.03 -12.96 4.36
CA GLY A 605 -7.34 -13.28 3.79
C GLY A 605 -7.47 -14.76 3.38
N GLY A 606 -6.39 -15.39 2.97
CA GLY A 606 -6.33 -16.84 2.75
C GLY A 606 -6.50 -17.65 4.04
N PHE A 607 -5.83 -17.19 5.11
CA PHE A 607 -6.04 -17.73 6.48
C PHE A 607 -7.50 -17.56 6.91
N MET A 608 -8.07 -16.37 6.74
CA MET A 608 -9.48 -16.12 7.05
C MET A 608 -10.44 -16.96 6.21
N THR A 609 -10.13 -17.17 4.93
CA THR A 609 -10.92 -18.00 4.02
C THR A 609 -11.02 -19.44 4.50
N ILE A 610 -9.89 -20.05 4.88
CA ILE A 610 -9.87 -21.41 5.43
C ILE A 610 -10.52 -21.43 6.81
N SER A 611 -10.26 -20.44 7.65
CA SER A 611 -10.92 -20.30 8.97
C SER A 611 -12.43 -20.29 8.84
N LEU A 612 -12.98 -19.50 7.91
CA LEU A 612 -14.43 -19.35 7.73
C LEU A 612 -15.07 -20.65 7.17
N ILE A 613 -14.51 -21.26 6.12
CA ILE A 613 -15.11 -22.47 5.53
C ILE A 613 -15.06 -23.66 6.47
N THR A 614 -14.04 -23.77 7.31
CA THR A 614 -13.90 -24.90 8.26
C THR A 614 -14.69 -24.70 9.55
N ASN A 615 -14.83 -23.47 10.05
CA ASN A 615 -15.62 -23.20 11.26
C ASN A 615 -17.12 -23.01 10.99
N TYR A 616 -17.50 -22.59 9.76
CA TYR A 616 -18.88 -22.36 9.35
C TYR A 616 -19.25 -23.11 8.06
N PRO A 617 -19.09 -24.46 8.02
CA PRO A 617 -19.29 -25.24 6.80
C PRO A 617 -20.73 -25.24 6.28
N ASP A 618 -21.70 -24.92 7.15
CA ASP A 618 -23.11 -24.80 6.75
C ASP A 618 -23.39 -23.47 6.01
N VAL A 619 -22.49 -22.50 6.12
CA VAL A 619 -22.59 -21.18 5.44
C VAL A 619 -21.80 -21.18 4.15
N PHE A 620 -20.49 -21.41 4.25
CA PHE A 620 -19.56 -21.32 3.13
C PHE A 620 -19.49 -22.61 2.36
N LYS A 621 -19.91 -22.60 1.09
CA LYS A 621 -19.99 -23.78 0.24
C LYS A 621 -18.77 -23.94 -0.65
N VAL A 622 -18.19 -22.81 -1.09
CA VAL A 622 -17.01 -22.78 -1.97
C VAL A 622 -16.04 -21.69 -1.47
N ALA A 623 -14.77 -22.03 -1.44
CA ALA A 623 -13.72 -21.11 -0.99
C ALA A 623 -12.48 -21.18 -1.89
N VAL A 624 -11.83 -20.05 -2.11
CA VAL A 624 -10.53 -19.96 -2.76
C VAL A 624 -9.57 -19.21 -1.87
N ALA A 625 -8.59 -19.89 -1.29
CA ALA A 625 -7.59 -19.35 -0.38
C ALA A 625 -6.24 -19.19 -1.10
N GLY A 626 -5.79 -17.95 -1.25
CA GLY A 626 -4.50 -17.64 -1.85
C GLY A 626 -3.42 -17.38 -0.81
N GLY A 627 -2.22 -17.97 -0.96
CA GLY A 627 -1.06 -17.76 -0.08
C GLY A 627 -1.40 -17.82 1.41
N PRO A 628 -2.17 -18.83 1.89
CA PRO A 628 -2.77 -18.76 3.23
C PRO A 628 -1.74 -19.01 4.33
N VAL A 629 -1.73 -18.18 5.38
CA VAL A 629 -1.14 -18.57 6.66
C VAL A 629 -1.97 -19.72 7.24
N ILE A 630 -1.31 -20.76 7.72
CA ILE A 630 -1.97 -21.96 8.31
C ILE A 630 -1.69 -22.07 9.80
N ASP A 631 -0.50 -21.72 10.20
CA ASP A 631 -0.10 -21.73 11.60
C ASP A 631 0.86 -20.56 11.86
N TRP A 632 0.51 -19.69 12.76
CA TRP A 632 1.24 -18.47 13.03
C TRP A 632 2.66 -18.68 13.58
N LYS A 633 2.95 -19.85 14.16
CA LYS A 633 4.31 -20.22 14.60
C LYS A 633 5.32 -20.31 13.45
N TRP A 634 4.86 -20.44 12.19
CA TRP A 634 5.70 -20.47 10.99
C TRP A 634 5.76 -19.13 10.28
N TYR A 635 5.11 -18.11 10.82
CA TYR A 635 5.19 -16.77 10.27
C TYR A 635 6.36 -16.00 10.89
N GLU A 636 6.77 -14.91 10.24
CA GLU A 636 7.97 -14.18 10.65
C GLU A 636 7.78 -13.48 12.01
N VAL A 637 8.90 -13.27 12.71
CA VAL A 637 8.98 -12.80 14.10
C VAL A 637 8.28 -11.45 14.32
N MET A 638 8.63 -10.42 13.51
CA MET A 638 8.21 -9.04 13.79
C MET A 638 6.72 -8.85 13.70
N TYR A 639 6.10 -9.37 12.65
CA TYR A 639 4.65 -9.36 12.48
C TYR A 639 3.98 -10.39 13.41
N GLY A 640 4.45 -11.64 13.36
CA GLY A 640 3.82 -12.74 14.11
C GLY A 640 3.78 -12.47 15.59
N GLU A 641 4.88 -12.06 16.19
CA GLU A 641 4.96 -11.82 17.64
C GLU A 641 4.28 -10.51 18.06
N ARG A 642 4.20 -9.48 17.20
CA ARG A 642 3.42 -8.27 17.49
C ARG A 642 1.96 -8.61 17.82
N TYR A 643 1.36 -9.49 17.05
CA TYR A 643 -0.07 -9.78 17.14
C TYR A 643 -0.40 -11.03 17.96
N MET A 644 0.57 -11.92 18.17
CA MET A 644 0.35 -13.21 18.84
C MET A 644 1.25 -13.45 20.05
N ASP A 645 2.20 -12.55 20.38
CA ASP A 645 3.34 -12.86 21.25
C ASP A 645 4.15 -14.07 20.71
N THR A 646 4.97 -14.72 21.53
CA THR A 646 5.69 -15.92 21.12
C THR A 646 4.85 -17.19 21.32
N PRO A 647 5.14 -18.29 20.60
CA PRO A 647 4.50 -19.58 20.87
C PRO A 647 4.71 -20.06 22.32
N GLN A 648 5.79 -19.63 22.98
CA GLN A 648 6.12 -19.99 24.35
C GLN A 648 5.29 -19.21 25.38
N THR A 649 4.98 -17.93 25.10
CA THR A 649 4.23 -17.06 26.03
C THR A 649 2.73 -17.06 25.75
N ASN A 650 2.29 -17.52 24.56
CA ASN A 650 0.89 -17.63 24.16
C ASN A 650 0.54 -18.97 23.52
N PRO A 651 0.88 -20.15 24.14
CA PRO A 651 0.66 -21.45 23.51
C PRO A 651 -0.82 -21.72 23.20
N GLU A 652 -1.74 -21.25 24.03
CA GLU A 652 -3.18 -21.42 23.81
C GLU A 652 -3.69 -20.64 22.59
N GLY A 653 -3.25 -19.37 22.43
CA GLY A 653 -3.60 -18.55 21.27
C GLY A 653 -3.11 -19.18 19.97
N TYR A 654 -1.87 -19.66 19.94
CA TYR A 654 -1.32 -20.37 18.77
C TYR A 654 -2.09 -21.66 18.48
N ALA A 655 -2.47 -22.42 19.49
CA ALA A 655 -3.28 -23.65 19.31
C ALA A 655 -4.67 -23.35 18.78
N GLN A 656 -5.33 -22.29 19.26
CA GLN A 656 -6.67 -21.88 18.81
C GLN A 656 -6.70 -21.37 17.37
N THR A 657 -5.62 -20.71 16.95
CA THR A 657 -5.54 -20.09 15.61
C THR A 657 -5.01 -21.02 14.54
N SER A 658 -4.36 -22.12 14.93
CA SER A 658 -3.85 -23.11 13.98
C SER A 658 -4.98 -23.75 13.16
N LEU A 659 -4.82 -23.77 11.84
CA LEU A 659 -5.78 -24.40 10.92
C LEU A 659 -5.54 -25.91 10.74
N LEU A 660 -4.42 -26.45 11.20
CA LEU A 660 -4.11 -27.86 11.05
C LEU A 660 -5.18 -28.79 11.64
N PRO A 661 -5.66 -28.56 12.90
CA PRO A 661 -6.73 -29.38 13.48
C PRO A 661 -8.08 -29.22 12.74
N LYS A 662 -8.26 -28.13 12.00
CA LYS A 662 -9.49 -27.80 11.26
C LYS A 662 -9.62 -28.53 9.92
N ALA A 663 -8.57 -29.17 9.45
CA ALA A 663 -8.57 -29.91 8.20
C ALA A 663 -9.71 -30.97 8.13
N LYS A 664 -10.05 -31.59 9.26
CA LYS A 664 -11.15 -32.56 9.38
C LYS A 664 -12.55 -31.96 9.23
N ASP A 665 -12.67 -30.64 9.49
CA ASP A 665 -13.96 -29.92 9.49
C ASP A 665 -14.32 -29.37 8.10
N LEU A 666 -13.46 -29.56 7.11
CA LEU A 666 -13.68 -29.14 5.73
C LEU A 666 -14.79 -29.98 5.07
N LYS A 667 -15.95 -29.35 4.80
CA LYS A 667 -17.08 -29.98 4.10
C LYS A 667 -17.33 -29.39 2.71
N GLY A 668 -17.04 -28.11 2.52
CA GLY A 668 -17.22 -27.39 1.25
C GLY A 668 -16.08 -27.64 0.26
N LYS A 669 -16.20 -27.04 -0.92
CA LYS A 669 -15.14 -27.02 -1.94
C LYS A 669 -14.12 -25.94 -1.60
N LEU A 670 -12.88 -26.34 -1.42
CA LEU A 670 -11.75 -25.44 -1.13
C LEU A 670 -10.66 -25.60 -2.19
N GLN A 671 -10.25 -24.48 -2.81
CA GLN A 671 -9.02 -24.41 -3.58
C GLN A 671 -7.97 -23.59 -2.81
N ILE A 672 -6.75 -24.12 -2.71
CA ILE A 672 -5.59 -23.44 -2.18
C ILE A 672 -4.66 -23.10 -3.34
N ILE A 673 -4.19 -21.85 -3.42
CA ILE A 673 -3.30 -21.37 -4.47
C ILE A 673 -2.09 -20.69 -3.83
N ILE A 674 -0.87 -21.04 -4.27
CA ILE A 674 0.37 -20.42 -3.77
C ILE A 674 1.34 -20.10 -4.91
N GLY A 675 2.24 -19.14 -4.67
CA GLY A 675 3.50 -19.02 -5.40
C GLY A 675 4.52 -20.00 -4.84
N LEU A 676 5.27 -20.69 -5.70
CA LEU A 676 6.30 -21.62 -5.25
C LEU A 676 7.46 -20.92 -4.55
N ASN A 677 7.77 -19.68 -4.98
CA ASN A 677 8.86 -18.86 -4.47
C ASN A 677 8.38 -17.77 -3.49
N ASP A 678 7.30 -18.06 -2.76
CA ASP A 678 6.72 -17.12 -1.79
C ASP A 678 7.66 -16.90 -0.58
N PRO A 679 8.28 -15.70 -0.42
CA PRO A 679 9.18 -15.40 0.69
C PRO A 679 8.44 -14.80 1.90
N VAL A 680 7.11 -14.61 1.81
CA VAL A 680 6.28 -13.97 2.84
C VAL A 680 5.50 -15.02 3.60
N VAL A 681 4.62 -15.74 2.91
CA VAL A 681 3.93 -16.91 3.46
C VAL A 681 4.54 -18.15 2.83
N VAL A 682 5.56 -18.66 3.47
CA VAL A 682 6.38 -19.74 2.90
C VAL A 682 5.54 -21.00 2.57
N PRO A 683 5.84 -21.73 1.48
CA PRO A 683 5.06 -22.87 1.00
C PRO A 683 4.78 -23.96 2.04
N GLN A 684 5.58 -24.06 3.09
CA GLN A 684 5.38 -24.94 4.23
C GLN A 684 3.97 -24.86 4.82
N HIS A 685 3.37 -23.67 4.88
CA HIS A 685 2.00 -23.49 5.35
C HIS A 685 1.02 -24.35 4.57
N ALA A 686 0.99 -24.18 3.25
CA ALA A 686 0.07 -24.92 2.38
C ALA A 686 0.34 -26.42 2.40
N TYR A 687 1.60 -26.84 2.29
CA TYR A 687 1.96 -28.26 2.30
C TYR A 687 1.59 -28.95 3.62
N SER A 688 1.76 -28.25 4.75
CA SER A 688 1.39 -28.80 6.05
C SER A 688 -0.12 -28.96 6.20
N PHE A 689 -0.91 -28.02 5.65
CA PHE A 689 -2.37 -28.12 5.65
C PHE A 689 -2.84 -29.28 4.76
N LEU A 690 -2.25 -29.44 3.55
CA LEU A 690 -2.53 -30.59 2.69
C LEU A 690 -2.22 -31.90 3.39
N LYS A 691 -1.09 -32.01 4.11
CA LYS A 691 -0.75 -33.18 4.92
C LYS A 691 -1.80 -33.46 5.99
N ALA A 692 -2.29 -32.41 6.66
CA ALA A 692 -3.37 -32.57 7.63
C ALA A 692 -4.71 -33.01 6.99
N CYS A 693 -5.05 -32.49 5.80
CA CYS A 693 -6.22 -32.89 5.04
C CYS A 693 -6.16 -34.36 4.61
N ILE A 694 -5.00 -34.79 4.12
CA ILE A 694 -4.79 -36.24 3.75
C ILE A 694 -5.01 -37.12 4.98
N ALA A 695 -4.45 -36.78 6.13
CA ALA A 695 -4.62 -37.51 7.38
C ALA A 695 -6.08 -37.50 7.87
N ALA A 696 -6.83 -36.47 7.60
CA ALA A 696 -8.24 -36.31 7.97
C ALA A 696 -9.20 -36.91 6.93
N GLY A 697 -8.72 -37.30 5.74
CA GLY A 697 -9.54 -37.80 4.64
C GLY A 697 -10.29 -36.70 3.87
N THR A 698 -9.96 -35.41 4.05
CA THR A 698 -10.53 -34.32 3.28
C THR A 698 -9.67 -33.99 2.06
N GLN A 699 -10.29 -33.43 1.01
CA GLN A 699 -9.66 -33.30 -0.31
C GLN A 699 -9.85 -31.87 -0.86
N PRO A 700 -9.04 -30.87 -0.42
CA PRO A 700 -8.99 -29.57 -1.08
C PRO A 700 -8.27 -29.68 -2.44
N ASP A 701 -8.67 -28.83 -3.38
CA ASP A 701 -7.92 -28.62 -4.62
C ASP A 701 -6.69 -27.75 -4.34
N PHE A 702 -5.61 -27.99 -5.06
CA PHE A 702 -4.36 -27.28 -4.86
C PHE A 702 -3.73 -26.85 -6.19
N PHE A 703 -3.27 -25.61 -6.28
CA PHE A 703 -2.57 -25.10 -7.44
C PHE A 703 -1.35 -24.27 -7.05
N VAL A 704 -0.25 -24.49 -7.76
CA VAL A 704 1.03 -23.81 -7.53
C VAL A 704 1.42 -23.02 -8.77
N TYR A 705 1.91 -21.80 -8.57
CA TYR A 705 2.55 -21.00 -9.59
C TYR A 705 4.08 -21.12 -9.44
N PRO A 706 4.76 -21.94 -10.26
CA PRO A 706 6.22 -22.05 -10.24
C PRO A 706 6.86 -20.72 -10.63
N GLY A 707 7.93 -20.33 -9.92
CA GLY A 707 8.64 -19.07 -10.16
C GLY A 707 7.96 -17.81 -9.59
N GLU A 708 6.71 -17.89 -9.13
CA GLU A 708 5.99 -16.73 -8.62
C GLU A 708 6.18 -16.55 -7.12
N PRO A 709 6.32 -15.28 -6.66
CA PRO A 709 6.38 -14.93 -5.25
C PRO A 709 4.98 -14.88 -4.62
N HIS A 710 4.85 -14.17 -3.48
CA HIS A 710 3.58 -14.02 -2.75
C HIS A 710 2.44 -13.43 -3.58
N ASN A 711 2.73 -12.47 -4.47
CA ASN A 711 1.75 -11.84 -5.35
C ASN A 711 2.14 -12.07 -6.81
N MET A 712 1.26 -12.74 -7.58
CA MET A 712 1.44 -12.96 -9.00
C MET A 712 1.38 -11.64 -9.78
N ARG A 713 2.25 -11.49 -10.77
CA ARG A 713 2.36 -10.28 -11.60
C ARG A 713 2.14 -10.58 -13.08
N GLY A 714 1.94 -9.53 -13.87
CA GLY A 714 1.77 -9.66 -15.32
C GLY A 714 0.66 -10.64 -15.70
N HIS A 715 0.89 -11.46 -16.71
CA HIS A 715 -0.08 -12.42 -17.23
C HIS A 715 -0.50 -13.48 -16.20
N GLN A 716 0.40 -13.87 -15.28
CA GLN A 716 0.08 -14.80 -14.21
C GLN A 716 -1.02 -14.29 -13.28
N SER A 717 -1.11 -12.98 -13.08
CA SER A 717 -2.21 -12.38 -12.33
C SER A 717 -3.57 -12.53 -13.06
N VAL A 718 -3.59 -12.40 -14.38
CA VAL A 718 -4.81 -12.63 -15.19
C VAL A 718 -5.23 -14.10 -15.11
N HIS A 719 -4.29 -15.01 -15.31
CA HIS A 719 -4.53 -16.46 -15.19
C HIS A 719 -5.03 -16.86 -13.80
N LEU A 720 -4.46 -16.24 -12.73
CA LEU A 720 -4.90 -16.46 -11.35
C LEU A 720 -6.37 -16.09 -11.16
N HIS A 721 -6.78 -14.90 -11.61
CA HIS A 721 -8.16 -14.44 -11.43
C HIS A 721 -9.15 -15.20 -12.33
N ASP A 722 -8.71 -15.66 -13.50
CA ASP A 722 -9.52 -16.58 -14.32
C ASP A 722 -9.75 -17.90 -13.59
N ARG A 723 -8.70 -18.48 -12.99
CA ARG A 723 -8.80 -19.73 -12.20
C ARG A 723 -9.72 -19.56 -10.98
N ILE A 724 -9.60 -18.47 -10.24
CA ILE A 724 -10.49 -18.17 -9.10
C ILE A 724 -11.94 -18.06 -9.59
N THR A 725 -12.17 -17.35 -10.67
CA THR A 725 -13.49 -17.18 -11.28
C THR A 725 -14.07 -18.53 -11.69
N GLN A 726 -13.30 -19.35 -12.42
CA GLN A 726 -13.75 -20.65 -12.91
C GLN A 726 -14.14 -21.57 -11.75
N TYR A 727 -13.40 -21.51 -10.63
CA TYR A 727 -13.73 -22.34 -9.46
C TYR A 727 -15.11 -22.00 -8.87
N PHE A 728 -15.48 -20.71 -8.80
CA PHE A 728 -16.82 -20.30 -8.38
C PHE A 728 -17.88 -20.63 -9.44
N GLU A 729 -17.58 -20.49 -10.72
CA GLU A 729 -18.49 -20.87 -11.81
C GLU A 729 -18.81 -22.38 -11.78
N ASP A 730 -17.81 -23.22 -11.50
CA ASP A 730 -17.97 -24.69 -11.50
C ASP A 730 -18.69 -25.21 -10.25
N TYR A 731 -18.47 -24.61 -9.09
CA TYR A 731 -18.92 -25.17 -7.82
C TYR A 731 -19.95 -24.34 -7.05
N LEU A 732 -19.95 -23.01 -7.15
CA LEU A 732 -20.92 -22.18 -6.42
C LEU A 732 -22.15 -21.84 -7.25
N LYS A 733 -21.98 -21.51 -8.51
CA LYS A 733 -23.07 -21.09 -9.40
C LYS A 733 -24.09 -22.21 -9.67
N PRO A 734 -23.67 -23.48 -9.86
CA PRO A 734 -24.59 -24.56 -10.13
C PRO A 734 -25.40 -25.06 -8.93
N LEU A 735 -25.06 -24.65 -7.70
CA LEU A 735 -25.82 -25.02 -6.51
C LEU A 735 -27.23 -24.37 -6.60
N SER A 736 -28.10 -24.97 -7.37
CA SER A 736 -29.52 -24.60 -7.45
C SER A 736 -30.24 -24.94 -6.14
N ALA A 737 -31.34 -24.20 -5.85
CA ALA A 737 -32.27 -24.59 -4.79
C ALA A 737 -32.66 -26.09 -4.97
N PRO A 738 -32.91 -26.82 -3.86
CA PRO A 738 -33.39 -28.19 -3.98
C PRO A 738 -34.58 -28.23 -4.96
N ALA A 739 -34.50 -29.09 -5.97
CA ALA A 739 -35.63 -29.31 -6.85
C ALA A 739 -36.83 -29.63 -5.94
N GLU A 740 -37.92 -28.87 -6.02
CA GLU A 740 -39.18 -29.23 -5.39
C GLU A 740 -39.46 -30.66 -5.82
N LYS A 741 -39.51 -31.58 -4.86
CA LYS A 741 -39.99 -32.93 -5.11
C LYS A 741 -41.38 -32.75 -5.69
N LYS A 742 -41.55 -32.97 -7.00
CA LYS A 742 -42.87 -33.22 -7.56
C LYS A 742 -43.42 -34.40 -6.79
N ALA A 743 -44.47 -34.12 -5.98
CA ALA A 743 -45.27 -35.19 -5.41
C ALA A 743 -45.87 -35.97 -6.58
N GLU A 744 -45.46 -37.23 -6.73
CA GLU A 744 -46.18 -38.19 -7.51
C GLU A 744 -47.47 -38.60 -6.78
#